data_c3630b95f114f0eba63866db71a42d5a
#
_entry.id   c3630b95f114f0eba63866db71a42d5a
#
_cell.length_a   1.000
_cell.length_b   1.000
_cell.length_c   1.000
_cell.angle_alpha   90.00
_cell.angle_beta   90.00
_cell.angle_gamma   90.00
#
_symmetry.space_group_name_H-M   'P 1'
#
loop_
_entity.id
_entity.type
_entity.pdbx_description
1 polymer ?
#
loop_
_entity_poly.entity_id
_entity_poly.type
_entity_poly.pdbx_seq_one_letter_code
_entity_poly.pdbx_strand_id
1 'polypeptide(L)'
;MIVRAIALLLCGASALPAAAQDRAAADPSATQDIVVIGRGLPTRPGDRTADVVAIDAARIRESASGRLETVLADVAGLQQFRRSDSRSANPTSQGLSLRGIGGNASSRALLILDGVPQADPFGGWVPFPAYATDRIGLIRVTRGGGSGYFGPGALAGTIEIDSADPADQPTLAADLAYGSRRSLSAAASGLLRRDGGFATLSAAYDRGDGFVPTVAESRGPADRAAPFEQFSAAARSVVALGGQTELQTNLSGFTDTRDRGTAFTRNRSQGADASVRLIGRGDWGWSALAYLQTRAFASQFASVDAARTTATQTLDQYNTPATGTGGRIEVKPPLGEGRDLRLGADVRRVSGQTQELYTYVNALPTRRRVAGGTALTYGLFTDASLTAGPATLTLGGRVDRWRLTDGALREAVIATGAPLTNAIFPERRGTEWTGRAGIAVTPVAPVTLRASAYRGWRLPTLNELYRPFRVGADAVAANAALEPERLSGIDGGVTLAPGAGISFAATVFWNRLDGAIANVTAGRGPGTFAGVGFVAANGIYRVRRNLDAICSTGLELDARWQSGPVFTQASWSHVDPRVVASGAAAALDGLRPAQTPRDLTSATLGWRKGGAAISTTLRHAARQFEDDQNSRSLAPATTLDGYAALPLTRTLGVELRAENVFDARVETGISGNAIVERATPRTVWVGLTLRTG
;
A
#
# COMPACT_ATOMS: atom_id res chain seq x y z
N MET A 1 15.27 2.84 -21.38
CA MET A 1 15.27 4.30 -21.55
C MET A 1 15.13 5.04 -20.20
N ILE A 2 14.25 4.63 -19.30
CA ILE A 2 14.02 5.32 -18.01
C ILE A 2 15.24 5.24 -17.07
N VAL A 3 15.96 4.12 -17.02
CA VAL A 3 17.18 3.96 -16.20
C VAL A 3 18.32 4.90 -16.67
N ARG A 4 18.41 5.19 -17.96
CA ARG A 4 19.36 6.19 -18.50
C ARG A 4 18.94 7.64 -18.18
N ALA A 5 17.64 7.91 -18.06
CA ALA A 5 17.12 9.22 -17.69
C ALA A 5 17.33 9.53 -16.20
N ILE A 6 17.25 8.53 -15.32
CA ILE A 6 17.52 8.69 -13.87
C ILE A 6 19.01 8.98 -13.64
N ALA A 7 19.93 8.33 -14.38
CA ALA A 7 21.35 8.60 -14.28
C ALA A 7 21.73 10.02 -14.77
N LEU A 8 21.02 10.57 -15.74
CA LEU A 8 21.23 11.94 -16.25
C LEU A 8 20.65 13.02 -15.32
N LEU A 9 19.56 12.72 -14.60
CA LEU A 9 18.98 13.64 -13.61
C LEU A 9 19.82 13.72 -12.32
N LEU A 10 20.54 12.67 -11.95
CA LEU A 10 21.45 12.65 -10.80
C LEU A 10 22.76 13.40 -11.06
N CYS A 11 23.18 13.56 -12.32
CA CYS A 11 24.38 14.31 -12.68
C CYS A 11 24.16 15.83 -12.87
N GLY A 12 22.91 16.29 -12.93
CA GLY A 12 22.56 17.70 -13.20
C GLY A 12 22.49 18.62 -11.98
N ALA A 13 22.74 18.12 -10.76
CA ALA A 13 22.59 18.89 -9.51
C ALA A 13 23.90 19.60 -9.04
N SER A 14 24.92 19.74 -9.85
CA SER A 14 26.16 20.42 -9.50
C SER A 14 26.40 21.60 -10.43
N ALA A 15 25.96 22.77 -10.07
CA ALA A 15 26.56 24.12 -10.24
C ALA A 15 25.51 25.22 -10.04
N LEU A 16 25.38 25.73 -8.82
CA LEU A 16 24.92 27.09 -8.61
C LEU A 16 26.16 27.95 -8.30
N PRO A 17 26.38 29.08 -8.97
CA PRO A 17 27.54 29.93 -8.71
C PRO A 17 27.41 30.63 -7.33
N ALA A 18 28.46 30.57 -6.55
CA ALA A 18 28.60 31.33 -5.33
C ALA A 18 28.75 32.83 -5.69
N ALA A 19 27.72 33.61 -5.42
CA ALA A 19 27.86 35.07 -5.41
C ALA A 19 28.48 35.48 -4.05
N ALA A 20 29.66 36.08 -4.10
CA ALA A 20 30.29 36.72 -2.94
C ALA A 20 29.47 37.96 -2.57
N GLN A 21 28.97 38.02 -1.34
CA GLN A 21 28.39 39.22 -0.75
C GLN A 21 29.31 39.76 0.33
N ASP A 22 29.60 41.05 0.21
CA ASP A 22 30.36 41.85 1.18
C ASP A 22 29.75 41.82 2.58
N ARG A 23 30.59 41.68 3.59
CA ARG A 23 30.24 41.77 5.01
C ARG A 23 29.95 43.23 5.39
N ALA A 24 28.69 43.56 5.53
CA ALA A 24 28.26 44.67 6.38
C ALA A 24 28.03 44.13 7.81
N ALA A 25 28.48 44.89 8.81
CA ALA A 25 28.43 44.53 10.23
C ALA A 25 27.00 44.23 10.70
N ALA A 26 26.79 43.05 11.28
CA ALA A 26 25.51 42.60 11.78
C ALA A 26 25.25 43.10 13.20
N ASP A 27 24.06 43.67 13.41
CA ASP A 27 23.38 43.91 14.65
C ASP A 27 23.03 42.56 15.34
N PRO A 28 23.25 42.36 16.66
CA PRO A 28 22.96 41.09 17.31
C PRO A 28 21.50 41.00 17.74
N SER A 29 20.57 41.01 16.82
CA SER A 29 19.17 40.63 17.06
C SER A 29 18.97 39.17 16.64
N ALA A 30 18.77 38.32 17.65
CA ALA A 30 18.39 36.92 17.64
C ALA A 30 18.04 36.32 16.27
N THR A 31 19.00 35.68 15.62
CA THR A 31 18.73 34.67 14.59
C THR A 31 18.00 33.53 15.27
N GLN A 32 16.68 33.50 15.16
CA GLN A 32 15.94 32.26 15.44
C GLN A 32 16.48 31.22 14.46
N ASP A 33 17.22 30.22 14.98
CA ASP A 33 17.64 29.09 14.20
C ASP A 33 16.42 28.48 13.53
N ILE A 34 16.37 28.49 12.21
CA ILE A 34 15.29 27.86 11.44
C ILE A 34 15.50 26.36 11.53
N VAL A 35 14.74 25.71 12.43
CA VAL A 35 14.73 24.24 12.54
C VAL A 35 14.00 23.67 11.34
N VAL A 36 14.76 23.11 10.41
CA VAL A 36 14.22 22.40 9.22
C VAL A 36 13.77 21.01 9.64
N ILE A 37 12.47 20.77 9.65
CA ILE A 37 11.88 19.53 10.15
C ILE A 37 11.68 18.50 9.03
N GLY A 38 11.45 18.95 7.80
CA GLY A 38 11.22 18.05 6.66
C GLY A 38 9.92 17.24 6.70
N ARG A 39 9.00 17.56 7.61
CA ARG A 39 7.68 16.93 7.74
C ARG A 39 6.58 17.87 7.25
N GLY A 40 5.35 17.34 7.08
CA GLY A 40 4.15 18.15 6.82
C GLY A 40 3.83 19.10 7.96
N LEU A 41 2.71 19.83 7.86
CA LEU A 41 2.17 20.61 8.98
C LEU A 41 1.92 19.69 10.19
N PRO A 42 1.94 20.19 11.43
CA PRO A 42 1.78 19.39 12.66
C PRO A 42 0.52 18.53 12.64
N THR A 43 0.36 17.66 13.63
CA THR A 43 -0.76 16.70 13.79
C THR A 43 -2.10 17.27 13.34
N ARG A 44 -2.83 16.50 12.52
CA ARG A 44 -4.14 16.91 12.01
C ARG A 44 -5.17 16.92 13.13
N PRO A 45 -6.15 17.82 13.08
CA PRO A 45 -7.25 17.85 14.04
C PRO A 45 -7.95 16.49 14.20
N GLY A 46 -8.32 15.85 13.09
CA GLY A 46 -9.04 14.57 13.07
C GLY A 46 -8.30 13.40 13.72
N ASP A 47 -6.97 13.43 13.76
CA ASP A 47 -6.16 12.34 14.34
C ASP A 47 -6.35 12.22 15.86
N ARG A 48 -6.75 13.30 16.53
CA ARG A 48 -6.94 13.32 18.01
C ARG A 48 -8.05 12.40 18.49
N THR A 49 -9.00 12.06 17.64
CA THR A 49 -10.14 11.17 17.98
C THR A 49 -10.15 9.88 17.16
N ALA A 50 -9.18 9.72 16.24
CA ALA A 50 -9.08 8.57 15.37
C ALA A 50 -8.44 7.35 16.08
N ASP A 51 -8.71 6.16 15.55
CA ASP A 51 -7.99 4.94 15.88
C ASP A 51 -6.70 4.88 15.08
N VAL A 52 -5.57 5.23 15.70
CA VAL A 52 -4.27 5.31 15.06
C VAL A 52 -3.28 4.35 15.69
N VAL A 53 -2.71 3.47 14.87
CA VAL A 53 -1.57 2.62 15.26
C VAL A 53 -0.31 3.16 14.61
N ALA A 54 0.73 3.40 15.41
CA ALA A 54 2.03 3.85 14.91
C ALA A 54 3.07 2.73 14.98
N ILE A 55 3.91 2.61 13.96
CA ILE A 55 5.07 1.71 13.91
C ILE A 55 6.31 2.58 13.74
N ASP A 56 7.20 2.54 14.72
CA ASP A 56 8.42 3.35 14.76
C ASP A 56 9.55 2.79 13.87
N ALA A 57 10.55 3.62 13.62
CA ALA A 57 11.71 3.28 12.80
C ALA A 57 12.50 2.06 13.35
N ALA A 58 12.54 1.89 14.68
CA ALA A 58 13.23 0.75 15.28
C ALA A 58 12.53 -0.56 14.92
N ARG A 59 11.20 -0.62 15.08
CA ARG A 59 10.41 -1.79 14.71
C ARG A 59 10.46 -2.07 13.20
N ILE A 60 10.49 -1.03 12.38
CA ILE A 60 10.59 -1.17 10.91
C ILE A 60 11.92 -1.84 10.54
N ARG A 61 13.05 -1.40 11.10
CA ARG A 61 14.39 -1.98 10.87
C ARG A 61 14.52 -3.41 11.39
N GLU A 62 13.84 -3.77 12.49
CA GLU A 62 13.91 -5.10 13.10
C GLU A 62 12.96 -6.11 12.44
N SER A 63 12.36 -5.79 11.31
CA SER A 63 11.57 -6.74 10.53
C SER A 63 12.48 -7.81 9.91
N ALA A 64 12.20 -9.08 10.17
CA ALA A 64 13.00 -10.19 9.64
C ALA A 64 13.01 -10.22 8.10
N SER A 65 11.92 -9.81 7.45
CA SER A 65 11.83 -9.77 5.99
C SER A 65 12.47 -8.52 5.37
N GLY A 66 12.60 -7.42 6.13
CA GLY A 66 12.99 -6.11 5.61
C GLY A 66 11.99 -5.51 4.61
N ARG A 67 10.71 -5.94 4.61
CA ARG A 67 9.70 -5.53 3.64
C ARG A 67 8.54 -4.79 4.28
N LEU A 68 8.12 -3.70 3.62
CA LEU A 68 7.04 -2.84 4.12
C LEU A 68 5.75 -3.62 4.37
N GLU A 69 5.33 -4.46 3.43
CA GLU A 69 4.10 -5.24 3.55
C GLU A 69 4.11 -6.21 4.75
N THR A 70 5.27 -6.72 5.13
CA THR A 70 5.40 -7.58 6.33
C THR A 70 5.38 -6.74 7.60
N VAL A 71 5.96 -5.54 7.59
CA VAL A 71 5.86 -4.59 8.71
C VAL A 71 4.41 -4.17 8.93
N LEU A 72 3.66 -3.89 7.86
CA LEU A 72 2.24 -3.53 7.94
C LEU A 72 1.38 -4.65 8.53
N ALA A 73 1.78 -5.91 8.39
CA ALA A 73 1.09 -7.06 8.99
C ALA A 73 1.19 -7.10 10.54
N ASP A 74 1.96 -6.22 11.16
CA ASP A 74 1.96 -6.03 12.62
C ASP A 74 0.67 -5.33 13.11
N VAL A 75 -0.06 -4.65 12.24
CA VAL A 75 -1.35 -4.03 12.55
C VAL A 75 -2.47 -5.01 12.23
N ALA A 76 -3.03 -5.65 13.24
CA ALA A 76 -4.18 -6.53 13.05
C ALA A 76 -5.38 -5.73 12.49
N GLY A 77 -6.16 -6.38 11.63
CA GLY A 77 -7.23 -5.71 10.87
C GLY A 77 -6.75 -5.12 9.53
N LEU A 78 -5.45 -4.91 9.33
CA LEU A 78 -4.88 -4.60 8.03
C LEU A 78 -4.55 -5.89 7.28
N GLN A 79 -5.03 -6.00 6.06
CA GLN A 79 -4.81 -7.17 5.24
C GLN A 79 -4.41 -6.81 3.82
N GLN A 80 -3.54 -7.64 3.24
CA GLN A 80 -3.29 -7.68 1.80
C GLN A 80 -4.31 -8.60 1.12
N PHE A 81 -4.61 -8.30 -0.14
CA PHE A 81 -5.49 -9.14 -0.95
C PHE A 81 -4.97 -10.60 -1.06
N ARG A 82 -3.66 -10.80 -1.19
CA ARG A 82 -3.02 -12.13 -1.16
C ARG A 82 -2.06 -12.21 0.03
N ARG A 83 -2.01 -13.36 0.71
CA ARG A 83 -1.10 -13.65 1.83
C ARG A 83 0.33 -13.94 1.36
N SER A 84 0.87 -13.11 0.46
CA SER A 84 2.16 -13.33 -0.20
C SER A 84 2.87 -12.01 -0.34
N ASP A 85 4.15 -11.99 -0.02
CA ASP A 85 4.98 -10.80 -0.12
C ASP A 85 5.37 -10.48 -1.58
N SER A 86 5.99 -9.32 -1.78
CA SER A 86 6.38 -8.81 -3.09
C SER A 86 7.52 -9.59 -3.76
N ARG A 87 8.02 -10.69 -3.20
CA ARG A 87 8.96 -11.61 -3.86
C ARG A 87 8.24 -12.62 -4.76
N SER A 88 7.00 -12.99 -4.42
CA SER A 88 6.26 -14.07 -5.10
C SER A 88 4.84 -13.72 -5.51
N ALA A 89 4.21 -12.68 -4.93
CA ALA A 89 2.89 -12.23 -5.33
C ALA A 89 2.88 -11.67 -6.76
N ASN A 90 1.76 -11.76 -7.45
CA ASN A 90 1.56 -10.95 -8.65
C ASN A 90 1.49 -9.46 -8.23
N PRO A 91 2.25 -8.55 -8.86
CA PRO A 91 2.22 -7.12 -8.53
C PRO A 91 0.82 -6.53 -8.48
N THR A 92 -0.08 -6.94 -9.39
CA THR A 92 -1.46 -6.45 -9.45
C THR A 92 -2.40 -7.05 -8.41
N SER A 93 -1.93 -7.93 -7.51
CA SER A 93 -2.71 -8.50 -6.41
C SER A 93 -2.27 -8.00 -5.03
N GLN A 94 -1.65 -6.83 -4.97
CA GLN A 94 -1.12 -6.23 -3.74
C GLN A 94 -1.95 -5.03 -3.26
N GLY A 95 -3.28 -5.16 -3.29
CA GLY A 95 -4.19 -4.22 -2.67
C GLY A 95 -4.24 -4.35 -1.15
N LEU A 96 -4.51 -3.22 -0.47
CA LEU A 96 -4.63 -3.13 0.99
C LEU A 96 -6.06 -2.84 1.42
N SER A 97 -6.51 -3.45 2.50
CA SER A 97 -7.82 -3.24 3.10
C SER A 97 -7.72 -3.27 4.64
N LEU A 98 -8.74 -2.73 5.31
CA LEU A 98 -8.86 -2.68 6.77
C LEU A 98 -10.25 -3.13 7.21
N ARG A 99 -10.38 -3.65 8.45
CA ARG A 99 -11.65 -3.95 9.10
C ARG A 99 -12.56 -4.90 8.32
N GLY A 100 -12.00 -5.81 7.54
CA GLY A 100 -12.74 -6.90 6.92
C GLY A 100 -13.77 -6.50 5.83
N ILE A 101 -13.66 -5.32 5.24
CA ILE A 101 -14.59 -4.87 4.17
C ILE A 101 -14.36 -5.55 2.81
N GLY A 102 -13.76 -6.73 2.81
CA GLY A 102 -13.46 -7.53 1.64
C GLY A 102 -12.10 -7.27 1.04
N GLY A 103 -11.45 -8.34 0.55
CA GLY A 103 -10.21 -8.29 -0.21
C GLY A 103 -10.46 -7.78 -1.63
N ASN A 104 -9.64 -6.83 -2.09
CA ASN A 104 -9.62 -6.37 -3.47
C ASN A 104 -8.17 -6.16 -3.92
N ALA A 105 -7.89 -6.50 -5.17
CA ALA A 105 -6.60 -6.21 -5.80
C ALA A 105 -6.32 -4.70 -5.88
N SER A 106 -7.35 -3.88 -6.07
CA SER A 106 -7.34 -2.42 -5.91
C SER A 106 -7.50 -2.08 -4.42
N SER A 107 -6.64 -1.23 -3.89
CA SER A 107 -6.65 -0.91 -2.46
C SER A 107 -7.93 -0.19 -2.02
N ARG A 108 -8.43 -0.53 -0.82
CA ARG A 108 -9.47 0.18 -0.09
C ARG A 108 -8.93 1.02 1.07
N ALA A 109 -7.65 0.83 1.42
CA ALA A 109 -6.88 1.72 2.28
C ALA A 109 -5.87 2.50 1.44
N LEU A 110 -5.70 3.79 1.72
CA LEU A 110 -4.81 4.67 0.95
C LEU A 110 -3.42 4.69 1.58
N LEU A 111 -2.41 4.21 0.85
CA LEU A 111 -1.02 4.40 1.20
C LEU A 111 -0.56 5.80 0.78
N ILE A 112 0.16 6.49 1.66
CA ILE A 112 0.61 7.86 1.47
C ILE A 112 2.07 7.94 1.91
N LEU A 113 2.95 8.45 1.07
CA LEU A 113 4.36 8.73 1.41
C LEU A 113 4.59 10.22 1.38
N ASP A 114 4.99 10.80 2.51
CA ASP A 114 5.21 12.26 2.66
C ASP A 114 4.06 13.10 2.07
N GLY A 115 2.81 12.65 2.25
CA GLY A 115 1.59 13.31 1.77
C GLY A 115 1.20 13.01 0.31
N VAL A 116 1.99 12.25 -0.44
CA VAL A 116 1.68 11.84 -1.82
C VAL A 116 1.02 10.46 -1.82
N PRO A 117 -0.19 10.30 -2.39
CA PRO A 117 -0.84 8.99 -2.57
C PRO A 117 -0.02 8.05 -3.43
N GLN A 118 0.08 6.77 -3.04
CA GLN A 118 1.01 5.79 -3.60
C GLN A 118 0.35 4.59 -4.30
N ALA A 119 -0.94 4.65 -4.58
CA ALA A 119 -1.61 3.62 -5.38
C ALA A 119 -1.23 3.72 -6.87
N ASP A 120 -1.10 2.59 -7.55
CA ASP A 120 -0.88 2.55 -9.00
C ASP A 120 -2.01 3.29 -9.73
N PRO A 121 -1.70 4.23 -10.67
CA PRO A 121 -2.71 5.06 -11.33
C PRO A 121 -3.70 4.29 -12.21
N PHE A 122 -3.32 3.12 -12.75
CA PHE A 122 -4.19 2.30 -13.59
C PHE A 122 -5.05 1.34 -12.76
N GLY A 123 -4.46 0.68 -11.76
CA GLY A 123 -5.11 -0.44 -11.09
C GLY A 123 -5.28 -0.35 -9.59
N GLY A 124 -4.70 0.66 -8.93
CA GLY A 124 -4.90 0.91 -7.50
C GLY A 124 -4.18 -0.04 -6.54
N TRP A 125 -3.30 -0.93 -7.03
CA TRP A 125 -2.42 -1.75 -6.18
C TRP A 125 -1.23 -0.95 -5.66
N VAL A 126 -0.54 -1.49 -4.64
CA VAL A 126 0.65 -0.86 -4.04
C VAL A 126 1.92 -1.51 -4.60
N PRO A 127 2.84 -0.74 -5.21
CA PRO A 127 4.13 -1.25 -5.68
C PRO A 127 5.14 -1.33 -4.51
N PHE A 128 5.00 -2.29 -3.61
CA PHE A 128 5.82 -2.41 -2.40
C PHE A 128 7.35 -2.34 -2.60
N PRO A 129 7.94 -2.90 -3.68
CA PRO A 129 9.37 -2.76 -3.91
C PRO A 129 9.87 -1.32 -4.10
N ALA A 130 8.96 -0.35 -4.31
CA ALA A 130 9.31 1.07 -4.34
C ALA A 130 9.66 1.65 -2.96
N TYR A 131 9.31 0.96 -1.84
CA TYR A 131 9.40 1.51 -0.48
C TYR A 131 10.38 0.71 0.37
N ALA A 132 11.68 0.97 0.17
CA ALA A 132 12.73 0.41 1.02
C ALA A 132 12.57 0.88 2.47
N THR A 133 12.66 -0.05 3.42
CA THR A 133 12.34 0.19 4.83
C THR A 133 13.39 1.02 5.57
N ASP A 134 14.61 1.06 5.08
CA ASP A 134 15.72 1.83 5.64
C ASP A 134 15.51 3.35 5.62
N ARG A 135 14.69 3.85 4.67
CA ARG A 135 14.36 5.28 4.55
C ARG A 135 13.08 5.71 5.27
N ILE A 136 12.39 4.78 5.94
CA ILE A 136 11.13 5.04 6.62
C ILE A 136 11.36 5.35 8.10
N GLY A 137 10.85 6.49 8.56
CA GLY A 137 10.95 6.92 9.95
C GLY A 137 9.74 6.52 10.81
N LEU A 138 8.55 6.60 10.24
CA LEU A 138 7.30 6.34 10.94
C LEU A 138 6.23 5.85 9.97
N ILE A 139 5.45 4.87 10.41
CA ILE A 139 4.22 4.48 9.73
C ILE A 139 3.05 4.72 10.68
N ARG A 140 2.02 5.42 10.22
CA ARG A 140 0.76 5.59 10.94
C ARG A 140 -0.36 4.93 10.17
N VAL A 141 -1.05 4.00 10.79
CA VAL A 141 -2.25 3.36 10.24
C VAL A 141 -3.46 3.92 10.96
N THR A 142 -4.27 4.70 10.26
CA THR A 142 -5.56 5.18 10.75
C THR A 142 -6.64 4.24 10.29
N ARG A 143 -7.32 3.60 11.23
CA ARG A 143 -8.44 2.68 10.97
C ARG A 143 -9.75 3.46 10.89
N GLY A 144 -10.68 3.01 10.02
CA GLY A 144 -11.94 3.71 9.76
C GLY A 144 -11.80 4.86 8.76
N GLY A 145 -12.88 5.24 8.11
CA GLY A 145 -12.91 6.15 6.98
C GLY A 145 -12.04 7.40 7.11
N GLY A 146 -11.05 7.54 6.22
CA GLY A 146 -10.09 8.64 6.21
C GLY A 146 -10.29 9.66 5.10
N SER A 147 -11.38 9.55 4.33
CA SER A 147 -11.58 10.37 3.13
C SER A 147 -11.81 11.86 3.40
N GLY A 148 -12.16 12.23 4.63
CA GLY A 148 -12.40 13.65 4.96
C GLY A 148 -11.19 14.55 4.69
N TYR A 149 -10.00 14.12 5.04
CA TYR A 149 -8.78 14.88 4.79
C TYR A 149 -8.06 14.43 3.50
N PHE A 150 -7.90 13.13 3.26
CA PHE A 150 -7.09 12.63 2.15
C PHE A 150 -7.85 12.43 0.83
N GLY A 151 -9.17 12.50 0.85
CA GLY A 151 -10.02 12.36 -0.33
C GLY A 151 -10.18 10.91 -0.80
N PRO A 152 -10.45 10.72 -2.10
CA PRO A 152 -10.82 9.43 -2.65
C PRO A 152 -9.70 8.39 -2.48
N GLY A 153 -10.10 7.15 -2.17
CA GLY A 153 -9.19 6.02 -1.94
C GLY A 153 -8.92 5.75 -0.46
N ALA A 154 -9.04 6.73 0.44
CA ALA A 154 -8.97 6.52 1.89
C ALA A 154 -10.29 5.96 2.44
N LEU A 155 -10.81 4.90 1.81
CA LEU A 155 -12.13 4.33 2.08
C LEU A 155 -12.17 3.67 3.46
N ALA A 156 -11.33 2.68 3.70
CA ALA A 156 -11.25 1.91 4.95
C ALA A 156 -10.32 2.55 5.99
N GLY A 157 -9.48 3.48 5.56
CA GLY A 157 -8.47 4.14 6.37
C GLY A 157 -7.27 4.59 5.56
N THR A 158 -6.23 5.02 6.26
CA THR A 158 -4.98 5.50 5.65
C THR A 158 -3.77 4.80 6.25
N ILE A 159 -2.73 4.65 5.45
CA ILE A 159 -1.41 4.18 5.85
C ILE A 159 -0.43 5.28 5.45
N GLU A 160 -0.04 6.09 6.41
CA GLU A 160 0.87 7.21 6.20
C GLU A 160 2.29 6.81 6.54
N ILE A 161 3.18 7.04 5.62
CA ILE A 161 4.61 6.78 5.74
C ILE A 161 5.32 8.12 5.73
N ASP A 162 6.01 8.43 6.80
CA ASP A 162 6.91 9.56 6.89
C ASP A 162 8.35 9.09 6.63
N SER A 163 9.06 9.79 5.77
CA SER A 163 10.50 9.59 5.58
C SER A 163 11.24 9.78 6.89
N ALA A 164 12.37 9.06 7.06
CA ALA A 164 13.16 9.10 8.28
C ALA A 164 13.65 10.53 8.60
N ASP A 165 13.63 10.88 9.88
CA ASP A 165 14.10 12.17 10.37
C ASP A 165 15.63 12.24 10.24
N PRO A 166 16.19 13.32 9.70
CA PRO A 166 17.65 13.48 9.60
C PRO A 166 18.35 13.43 10.95
N ALA A 167 17.69 13.82 12.05
CA ALA A 167 18.27 13.73 13.39
C ALA A 167 18.55 12.30 13.84
N ASP A 168 17.74 11.34 13.37
CA ASP A 168 17.83 9.92 13.72
C ASP A 168 18.62 9.09 12.71
N GLN A 169 19.16 9.72 11.66
CA GLN A 169 19.89 9.02 10.60
C GLN A 169 21.40 9.17 10.76
N PRO A 170 22.20 8.09 10.53
CA PRO A 170 23.64 8.20 10.39
C PRO A 170 24.01 8.95 9.11
N THR A 171 25.22 9.52 9.07
CA THR A 171 25.74 10.18 7.87
C THR A 171 25.83 9.21 6.69
N LEU A 172 26.25 7.96 6.96
CA LEU A 172 26.26 6.87 5.98
C LEU A 172 25.75 5.61 6.65
N ALA A 173 24.80 4.94 6.00
CA ALA A 173 24.34 3.59 6.36
C ALA A 173 24.50 2.66 5.17
N ALA A 174 24.91 1.41 5.43
CA ALA A 174 24.88 0.35 4.43
C ALA A 174 24.55 -0.99 5.11
N ASP A 175 23.71 -1.77 4.46
CA ASP A 175 23.31 -3.10 4.88
C ASP A 175 23.54 -4.08 3.73
N LEU A 176 24.13 -5.23 4.03
CA LEU A 176 24.36 -6.30 3.06
C LEU A 176 24.00 -7.62 3.72
N ALA A 177 23.05 -8.36 3.17
CA ALA A 177 22.65 -9.65 3.69
C ALA A 177 22.59 -10.71 2.59
N TYR A 178 23.03 -11.93 2.92
CA TYR A 178 22.90 -13.10 2.08
C TYR A 178 22.01 -14.13 2.78
N GLY A 179 21.13 -14.75 2.02
CA GLY A 179 20.12 -15.63 2.60
C GLY A 179 19.80 -16.87 1.78
N SER A 180 18.85 -17.63 2.30
CA SER A 180 18.37 -18.87 1.69
C SER A 180 18.03 -18.70 0.21
N ARG A 181 18.23 -19.75 -0.59
CA ARG A 181 17.93 -19.76 -2.04
C ARG A 181 18.72 -18.70 -2.82
N ARG A 182 20.00 -18.53 -2.47
CA ARG A 182 20.95 -17.58 -3.07
C ARG A 182 20.37 -16.15 -3.11
N SER A 183 19.63 -15.78 -2.08
CA SER A 183 19.07 -14.44 -1.98
C SER A 183 20.13 -13.44 -1.50
N LEU A 184 20.10 -12.26 -2.09
CA LEU A 184 20.95 -11.11 -1.74
C LEU A 184 20.04 -9.91 -1.46
N SER A 185 20.29 -9.22 -0.37
CA SER A 185 19.66 -7.94 -0.02
C SER A 185 20.76 -6.93 0.28
N ALA A 186 20.74 -5.79 -0.37
CA ALA A 186 21.68 -4.70 -0.16
C ALA A 186 20.94 -3.37 -0.11
N ALA A 187 21.25 -2.53 0.87
CA ALA A 187 20.73 -1.18 0.97
C ALA A 187 21.86 -0.22 1.38
N ALA A 188 21.78 1.01 0.90
CA ALA A 188 22.69 2.07 1.31
C ALA A 188 21.95 3.42 1.34
N SER A 189 22.30 4.25 2.32
CA SER A 189 21.81 5.62 2.41
C SER A 189 22.89 6.57 2.90
N GLY A 190 22.86 7.79 2.39
CA GLY A 190 23.74 8.89 2.77
C GLY A 190 22.93 10.12 3.14
N LEU A 191 23.37 10.85 4.14
CA LEU A 191 22.80 12.08 4.64
C LEU A 191 23.83 13.19 4.62
N LEU A 192 23.51 14.27 3.91
CA LEU A 192 24.26 15.52 3.91
C LEU A 192 23.48 16.57 4.70
N ARG A 193 24.06 17.07 5.80
CA ARG A 193 23.50 18.19 6.59
C ARG A 193 24.26 19.46 6.23
N ARG A 194 23.53 20.56 6.12
CA ARG A 194 24.08 21.92 5.98
C ARG A 194 23.23 22.91 6.77
N ASP A 195 23.79 24.09 7.01
CA ASP A 195 23.02 25.20 7.59
C ASP A 195 21.77 25.46 6.75
N GLY A 196 20.59 25.41 7.41
CA GLY A 196 19.30 25.63 6.76
C GLY A 196 18.77 24.46 5.94
N GLY A 197 19.35 23.22 6.02
CA GLY A 197 18.75 22.11 5.30
C GLY A 197 19.50 20.79 5.35
N PHE A 198 18.95 19.80 4.65
CA PHE A 198 19.59 18.50 4.48
C PHE A 198 19.19 17.86 3.14
N ALA A 199 19.99 16.90 2.72
CA ALA A 199 19.67 16.01 1.60
C ALA A 199 19.97 14.56 1.97
N THR A 200 19.12 13.64 1.51
CA THR A 200 19.34 12.19 1.64
C THR A 200 19.31 11.53 0.28
N LEU A 201 20.18 10.54 0.10
CA LEU A 201 20.18 9.64 -1.04
C LEU A 201 20.12 8.22 -0.52
N SER A 202 19.23 7.37 -1.05
CA SER A 202 19.12 5.97 -0.68
C SER A 202 18.93 5.08 -1.90
N ALA A 203 19.43 3.84 -1.81
CA ALA A 203 19.22 2.80 -2.81
C ALA A 203 19.10 1.44 -2.12
N ALA A 204 18.24 0.57 -2.65
CA ALA A 204 18.07 -0.80 -2.19
C ALA A 204 17.98 -1.75 -3.39
N TYR A 205 18.58 -2.94 -3.23
CA TYR A 205 18.61 -4.00 -4.23
C TYR A 205 18.36 -5.35 -3.56
N ASP A 206 17.39 -6.08 -4.07
CA ASP A 206 17.03 -7.42 -3.61
C ASP A 206 16.93 -8.37 -4.79
N ARG A 207 17.49 -9.57 -4.66
CA ARG A 207 17.31 -10.65 -5.62
C ARG A 207 17.31 -12.00 -4.94
N GLY A 208 16.78 -13.02 -5.61
CA GLY A 208 16.86 -14.42 -5.16
C GLY A 208 16.29 -15.37 -6.20
N ASP A 209 16.69 -16.65 -6.08
CA ASP A 209 16.16 -17.70 -6.97
C ASP A 209 14.70 -18.02 -6.67
N GLY A 210 14.16 -17.51 -5.54
CA GLY A 210 12.79 -17.78 -5.12
C GLY A 210 12.56 -19.23 -4.70
N PHE A 211 11.34 -19.66 -4.78
CA PHE A 211 10.88 -21.02 -4.43
C PHE A 211 9.79 -21.44 -5.40
N VAL A 212 9.42 -22.73 -5.40
CA VAL A 212 8.28 -23.23 -6.18
C VAL A 212 6.97 -22.91 -5.45
N PRO A 213 6.13 -21.99 -5.98
CA PRO A 213 4.92 -21.55 -5.29
C PRO A 213 3.86 -22.67 -5.14
N THR A 214 3.77 -23.56 -6.11
CA THR A 214 2.88 -24.73 -6.06
C THR A 214 3.30 -25.65 -4.90
N VAL A 215 2.37 -26.09 -4.06
CA VAL A 215 2.64 -27.05 -2.97
C VAL A 215 3.11 -28.40 -3.50
N ALA A 216 3.89 -29.14 -2.73
CA ALA A 216 4.60 -30.33 -3.20
C ALA A 216 3.70 -31.39 -3.83
N GLU A 217 2.54 -31.64 -3.20
CA GLU A 217 1.55 -32.64 -3.66
C GLU A 217 0.81 -32.27 -4.94
N SER A 218 0.88 -30.99 -5.36
CA SER A 218 0.25 -30.47 -6.58
C SER A 218 1.27 -30.18 -7.70
N ARG A 219 2.55 -30.45 -7.49
CA ARG A 219 3.63 -30.13 -8.46
C ARG A 219 3.69 -31.10 -9.61
N GLY A 220 4.08 -30.57 -10.78
CA GLY A 220 4.49 -31.31 -11.94
C GLY A 220 5.76 -30.73 -12.57
N PRO A 221 6.23 -31.33 -13.69
CA PRO A 221 7.46 -30.89 -14.37
C PRO A 221 7.47 -29.42 -14.85
N ALA A 222 6.31 -28.80 -15.08
CA ALA A 222 6.19 -27.41 -15.47
C ALA A 222 6.44 -26.43 -14.32
N ASP A 223 6.35 -26.89 -13.05
CA ASP A 223 6.54 -26.04 -11.87
C ASP A 223 8.03 -25.83 -11.60
N ARG A 224 8.41 -24.59 -11.43
CA ARG A 224 9.78 -24.18 -11.20
C ARG A 224 9.88 -23.12 -10.11
N ALA A 225 11.07 -22.81 -9.64
CA ALA A 225 11.30 -21.70 -8.73
C ALA A 225 10.88 -20.36 -9.38
N ALA A 226 10.43 -19.43 -8.56
CA ALA A 226 9.96 -18.10 -8.93
C ALA A 226 11.01 -17.04 -8.55
N PRO A 227 12.07 -16.82 -9.36
CA PRO A 227 13.10 -15.84 -9.08
C PRO A 227 12.54 -14.41 -9.11
N PHE A 228 13.20 -13.54 -8.34
CA PHE A 228 12.88 -12.12 -8.30
C PHE A 228 14.14 -11.26 -8.32
N GLU A 229 14.00 -10.03 -8.83
CA GLU A 229 15.00 -8.99 -8.82
C GLU A 229 14.32 -7.63 -8.70
N GLN A 230 14.71 -6.85 -7.68
CA GLN A 230 14.06 -5.60 -7.30
C GLN A 230 15.13 -4.55 -6.99
N PHE A 231 14.90 -3.35 -7.47
CA PHE A 231 15.75 -2.19 -7.20
C PHE A 231 14.88 -0.97 -6.92
N SER A 232 15.26 -0.17 -5.94
CA SER A 232 14.68 1.15 -5.71
C SER A 232 15.74 2.16 -5.32
N ALA A 233 15.53 3.43 -5.68
CA ALA A 233 16.37 4.54 -5.26
C ALA A 233 15.50 5.75 -4.96
N ALA A 234 15.94 6.60 -4.02
CA ALA A 234 15.27 7.84 -3.68
C ALA A 234 16.27 8.92 -3.29
N ALA A 235 15.95 10.16 -3.67
CA ALA A 235 16.62 11.38 -3.25
C ALA A 235 15.60 12.32 -2.62
N ARG A 236 15.92 12.89 -1.46
CA ARG A 236 15.08 13.87 -0.76
C ARG A 236 15.94 15.07 -0.36
N SER A 237 15.40 16.26 -0.54
CA SER A 237 16.05 17.49 -0.07
C SER A 237 15.03 18.36 0.67
N VAL A 238 15.48 18.97 1.74
CA VAL A 238 14.72 19.97 2.51
C VAL A 238 15.61 21.16 2.75
N VAL A 239 15.14 22.35 2.35
CA VAL A 239 15.91 23.59 2.41
C VAL A 239 15.04 24.69 2.99
N ALA A 240 15.56 25.42 3.96
CA ALA A 240 14.95 26.67 4.45
C ALA A 240 15.06 27.76 3.38
N LEU A 241 13.94 28.40 3.07
CA LEU A 241 13.87 29.54 2.15
C LEU A 241 13.83 30.91 2.90
N GLY A 242 13.92 30.88 4.23
CA GLY A 242 13.75 32.05 5.12
C GLY A 242 12.30 32.21 5.61
N GLY A 243 12.07 33.07 6.63
CA GLY A 243 10.73 33.41 7.13
C GLY A 243 9.90 32.18 7.60
N GLN A 244 10.50 31.14 8.15
CA GLN A 244 9.86 29.88 8.57
C GLN A 244 9.26 29.07 7.39
N THR A 245 9.72 29.34 6.17
CA THR A 245 9.31 28.59 4.97
C THR A 245 10.37 27.58 4.59
N GLU A 246 9.98 26.33 4.31
CA GLU A 246 10.86 25.30 3.80
C GLU A 246 10.36 24.74 2.48
N LEU A 247 11.31 24.40 1.60
CA LEU A 247 11.10 23.66 0.37
C LEU A 247 11.50 22.20 0.59
N GLN A 248 10.60 21.28 0.29
CA GLN A 248 10.85 19.85 0.31
C GLN A 248 10.73 19.29 -1.10
N THR A 249 11.72 18.54 -1.55
CA THR A 249 11.70 17.83 -2.84
C THR A 249 11.96 16.34 -2.62
N ASN A 250 11.21 15.50 -3.33
CA ASN A 250 11.42 14.05 -3.33
C ASN A 250 11.43 13.55 -4.77
N LEU A 251 12.40 12.69 -5.07
CA LEU A 251 12.52 11.94 -6.31
C LEU A 251 12.71 10.48 -5.95
N SER A 252 12.00 9.56 -6.59
CA SER A 252 12.22 8.13 -6.39
C SER A 252 11.93 7.35 -7.66
N GLY A 253 12.53 6.15 -7.75
CA GLY A 253 12.26 5.23 -8.85
C GLY A 253 12.49 3.79 -8.41
N PHE A 254 11.84 2.87 -9.11
CA PHE A 254 11.99 1.44 -8.85
C PHE A 254 11.88 0.60 -10.11
N THR A 255 12.46 -0.59 -10.05
CA THR A 255 12.22 -1.70 -10.98
C THR A 255 11.99 -2.98 -10.18
N ASP A 256 11.09 -3.82 -10.68
CA ASP A 256 10.68 -5.06 -10.04
C ASP A 256 10.41 -6.09 -11.13
N THR A 257 11.16 -7.18 -11.11
CA THR A 257 10.99 -8.32 -12.02
C THR A 257 10.81 -9.57 -11.17
N ARG A 258 9.80 -10.37 -11.46
CA ARG A 258 9.53 -11.65 -10.78
C ARG A 258 8.87 -12.66 -11.70
N ASP A 259 9.21 -13.94 -11.51
CA ASP A 259 8.48 -15.06 -12.07
C ASP A 259 7.43 -15.57 -11.07
N ARG A 260 6.48 -16.37 -11.55
CA ARG A 260 5.43 -16.95 -10.74
C ARG A 260 5.40 -18.47 -10.75
N GLY A 261 6.53 -19.09 -11.07
CA GLY A 261 6.76 -20.51 -10.89
C GLY A 261 6.41 -21.42 -12.07
N THR A 262 6.10 -20.85 -13.25
CA THR A 262 5.98 -21.62 -14.51
C THR A 262 6.55 -20.80 -15.68
N ALA A 263 6.73 -21.41 -16.86
CA ALA A 263 7.05 -20.65 -18.06
C ALA A 263 5.90 -19.67 -18.39
N PHE A 264 6.24 -18.55 -19.02
CA PHE A 264 5.30 -17.49 -19.44
C PHE A 264 4.48 -16.88 -18.27
N THR A 265 5.11 -16.72 -17.10
CA THR A 265 4.49 -16.04 -15.93
C THR A 265 5.35 -14.92 -15.35
N ARG A 266 6.25 -14.37 -16.16
CA ARG A 266 7.11 -13.27 -15.76
C ARG A 266 6.33 -11.96 -15.65
N ASN A 267 6.61 -11.21 -14.60
CA ASN A 267 6.09 -9.86 -14.37
C ASN A 267 7.25 -8.87 -14.35
N ARG A 268 6.98 -7.66 -14.84
CA ARG A 268 7.88 -6.51 -14.71
C ARG A 268 7.08 -5.28 -14.33
N SER A 269 7.45 -4.62 -13.25
CA SER A 269 6.88 -3.35 -12.81
C SER A 269 8.00 -2.33 -12.65
N GLN A 270 7.77 -1.11 -13.08
CA GLN A 270 8.73 -0.01 -12.93
C GLN A 270 8.00 1.31 -12.82
N GLY A 271 8.62 2.28 -12.14
CA GLY A 271 8.03 3.59 -11.99
C GLY A 271 8.99 4.62 -11.45
N ALA A 272 8.59 5.87 -11.56
CA ALA A 272 9.26 7.01 -10.97
C ALA A 272 8.24 7.98 -10.39
N ASP A 273 8.59 8.61 -9.27
CA ASP A 273 7.80 9.62 -8.57
C ASP A 273 8.66 10.87 -8.38
N ALA A 274 8.01 12.04 -8.53
CA ALA A 274 8.58 13.33 -8.20
C ALA A 274 7.55 14.12 -7.39
N SER A 275 7.97 14.81 -6.34
CA SER A 275 7.12 15.75 -5.62
C SER A 275 7.90 16.97 -5.14
N VAL A 276 7.19 18.09 -5.06
CA VAL A 276 7.67 19.36 -4.50
C VAL A 276 6.63 19.86 -3.52
N ARG A 277 7.07 20.24 -2.31
CA ARG A 277 6.22 20.83 -1.29
C ARG A 277 6.86 22.11 -0.75
N LEU A 278 6.08 23.16 -0.66
CA LEU A 278 6.39 24.36 0.11
C LEU A 278 5.57 24.34 1.40
N ILE A 279 6.19 24.65 2.52
CA ILE A 279 5.53 24.72 3.83
C ILE A 279 5.93 26.02 4.52
N GLY A 280 4.95 26.79 4.95
CA GLY A 280 5.12 27.90 5.87
C GLY A 280 4.66 27.51 7.26
N ARG A 281 5.49 27.81 8.29
CA ARG A 281 5.25 27.44 9.70
C ARG A 281 5.03 28.66 10.60
N GLY A 282 4.79 29.85 10.02
CA GLY A 282 4.42 31.05 10.75
C GLY A 282 3.06 30.95 11.45
N ASP A 283 2.53 32.06 11.93
CA ASP A 283 1.22 32.14 12.58
C ASP A 283 0.13 31.52 11.72
N TRP A 284 0.11 31.84 10.44
CA TRP A 284 -0.64 31.07 9.43
C TRP A 284 0.23 29.93 8.91
N GLY A 285 -0.08 28.71 9.34
CA GLY A 285 0.52 27.52 8.75
C GLY A 285 -0.08 27.28 7.35
N TRP A 286 0.75 26.96 6.37
CA TRP A 286 0.27 26.61 5.05
C TRP A 286 1.18 25.57 4.38
N SER A 287 0.63 24.83 3.42
CA SER A 287 1.38 23.87 2.61
C SER A 287 0.84 23.83 1.20
N ALA A 288 1.73 23.78 0.21
CA ALA A 288 1.42 23.58 -1.20
C ALA A 288 2.26 22.41 -1.72
N LEU A 289 1.61 21.35 -2.17
CA LEU A 289 2.21 20.12 -2.70
C LEU A 289 1.83 19.94 -4.17
N ALA A 290 2.78 19.56 -5.01
CA ALA A 290 2.55 19.04 -6.36
C ALA A 290 3.33 17.75 -6.57
N TYR A 291 2.80 16.80 -7.35
CA TYR A 291 3.46 15.54 -7.63
C TYR A 291 3.16 14.96 -9.00
N LEU A 292 4.07 14.14 -9.48
CA LEU A 292 3.99 13.35 -10.71
C LEU A 292 4.40 11.92 -10.41
N GLN A 293 3.66 10.95 -10.94
CA GLN A 293 3.95 9.53 -10.85
C GLN A 293 3.86 8.91 -12.25
N THR A 294 4.85 8.11 -12.62
CA THR A 294 4.83 7.33 -13.86
C THR A 294 4.98 5.86 -13.54
N ARG A 295 4.24 5.02 -14.21
CA ARG A 295 4.27 3.56 -14.05
C ARG A 295 4.28 2.88 -15.39
N ALA A 296 4.93 1.72 -15.45
CA ALA A 296 4.79 0.79 -16.56
C ALA A 296 4.81 -0.64 -15.98
N PHE A 297 3.82 -1.41 -16.34
CA PHE A 297 3.64 -2.79 -15.88
C PHE A 297 3.53 -3.73 -17.08
N ALA A 298 4.18 -4.88 -17.01
CA ALA A 298 4.06 -5.97 -17.98
C ALA A 298 3.89 -7.30 -17.21
N SER A 299 3.09 -8.21 -17.78
CA SER A 299 2.81 -9.53 -17.18
C SER A 299 2.46 -10.55 -18.23
N GLN A 300 3.08 -11.71 -18.14
CA GLN A 300 2.73 -12.86 -18.95
C GLN A 300 1.84 -13.82 -18.17
N PHE A 301 0.98 -14.54 -18.89
CA PHE A 301 0.07 -15.53 -18.32
C PHE A 301 0.13 -16.81 -19.11
N ALA A 302 0.11 -17.93 -18.41
CA ALA A 302 0.11 -19.27 -18.97
C ALA A 302 -1.10 -20.08 -18.52
N SER A 303 -1.50 -21.01 -19.35
CA SER A 303 -2.29 -22.19 -18.97
C SER A 303 -1.34 -23.36 -18.76
N VAL A 304 -1.58 -24.14 -17.72
CA VAL A 304 -0.81 -25.35 -17.41
C VAL A 304 -1.76 -26.54 -17.56
N ASP A 305 -1.32 -27.59 -18.23
CA ASP A 305 -2.11 -28.81 -18.42
C ASP A 305 -2.44 -29.48 -17.07
N ALA A 306 -3.39 -30.42 -17.07
CA ALA A 306 -3.87 -31.08 -15.85
C ALA A 306 -2.77 -31.88 -15.13
N ALA A 307 -1.84 -32.48 -15.88
CA ALA A 307 -0.69 -33.22 -15.35
C ALA A 307 0.49 -32.28 -14.95
N ARG A 308 0.36 -30.98 -15.21
CA ARG A 308 1.39 -29.98 -14.99
C ARG A 308 2.73 -30.30 -15.66
N THR A 309 2.67 -30.82 -16.86
CA THR A 309 3.86 -31.14 -17.65
C THR A 309 4.26 -30.02 -18.58
N THR A 310 3.29 -29.23 -19.06
CA THR A 310 3.49 -28.20 -20.07
C THR A 310 2.77 -26.92 -19.70
N ALA A 311 3.45 -25.78 -19.82
CA ALA A 311 2.87 -24.45 -19.73
C ALA A 311 2.78 -23.83 -21.13
N THR A 312 1.61 -23.32 -21.49
CA THR A 312 1.35 -22.65 -22.78
C THR A 312 0.97 -21.19 -22.52
N GLN A 313 1.60 -20.28 -23.25
CA GLN A 313 1.29 -18.85 -23.13
C GLN A 313 -0.14 -18.56 -23.61
N THR A 314 -0.89 -17.80 -22.85
CA THR A 314 -2.29 -17.43 -23.14
C THR A 314 -2.49 -15.93 -23.35
N LEU A 315 -1.67 -15.12 -22.65
CA LEU A 315 -1.74 -13.68 -22.71
C LEU A 315 -0.34 -13.08 -22.43
N ASP A 316 0.01 -12.06 -23.19
CA ASP A 316 1.14 -11.15 -22.92
C ASP A 316 0.60 -9.73 -22.77
N GLN A 317 0.48 -9.28 -21.54
CA GLN A 317 0.28 -7.87 -21.20
C GLN A 317 1.65 -7.19 -21.29
N TYR A 318 2.08 -6.88 -22.51
CA TYR A 318 3.46 -6.44 -22.76
C TYR A 318 3.75 -5.03 -22.25
N ASN A 319 2.71 -4.20 -22.02
CA ASN A 319 2.86 -2.88 -21.45
C ASN A 319 1.55 -2.36 -20.84
N THR A 320 1.65 -1.66 -19.71
CA THR A 320 0.55 -0.91 -19.11
C THR A 320 1.10 0.42 -18.60
N PRO A 321 1.28 1.40 -19.50
CA PRO A 321 1.70 2.74 -19.11
C PRO A 321 0.59 3.45 -18.34
N ALA A 322 0.95 4.09 -17.24
CA ALA A 322 0.03 4.88 -16.43
C ALA A 322 0.74 6.11 -15.85
N THR A 323 0.01 7.21 -15.71
CA THR A 323 0.49 8.46 -15.14
C THR A 323 -0.50 8.98 -14.12
N GLY A 324 0.00 9.37 -12.96
CA GLY A 324 -0.71 10.09 -11.92
C GLY A 324 -0.11 11.47 -11.70
N THR A 325 -0.94 12.50 -11.68
CA THR A 325 -0.52 13.86 -11.32
C THR A 325 -1.48 14.41 -10.29
N GLY A 326 -0.99 15.26 -9.41
CA GLY A 326 -1.88 15.92 -8.46
C GLY A 326 -1.21 17.08 -7.74
N GLY A 327 -2.06 17.81 -7.03
CA GLY A 327 -1.66 18.91 -6.21
C GLY A 327 -2.59 19.07 -5.03
N ARG A 328 -2.09 19.69 -3.95
CA ARG A 328 -2.84 19.97 -2.74
C ARG A 328 -2.36 21.26 -2.13
N ILE A 329 -3.29 22.10 -1.72
CA ILE A 329 -3.02 23.28 -0.92
C ILE A 329 -3.82 23.17 0.37
N GLU A 330 -3.23 23.62 1.47
CA GLU A 330 -3.90 23.70 2.77
C GLU A 330 -3.41 24.89 3.56
N VAL A 331 -4.28 25.42 4.41
CA VAL A 331 -3.99 26.51 5.34
C VAL A 331 -4.48 26.15 6.74
N LYS A 332 -3.71 26.58 7.74
CA LYS A 332 -4.01 26.46 9.16
C LYS A 332 -3.99 27.87 9.77
N PRO A 333 -5.17 28.51 9.97
CA PRO A 333 -5.24 29.82 10.63
C PRO A 333 -4.92 29.72 12.13
N PRO A 334 -4.39 30.78 12.74
CA PRO A 334 -4.14 30.85 14.18
C PRO A 334 -5.45 31.09 14.94
N LEU A 335 -5.99 30.07 15.61
CA LEU A 335 -7.24 30.15 16.37
C LEU A 335 -7.06 30.17 17.90
N GLY A 336 -5.80 30.20 18.37
CA GLY A 336 -5.46 30.12 19.78
C GLY A 336 -5.46 28.69 20.33
N GLU A 337 -5.19 28.56 21.62
CA GLU A 337 -5.03 27.26 22.29
C GLU A 337 -6.30 26.41 22.22
N GLY A 338 -6.10 25.11 22.06
CA GLY A 338 -7.17 24.11 22.03
C GLY A 338 -8.04 24.13 20.78
N ARG A 339 -7.79 25.03 19.81
CA ARG A 339 -8.55 25.16 18.56
C ARG A 339 -7.64 24.97 17.37
N ASP A 340 -7.97 24.00 16.52
CA ASP A 340 -7.30 23.79 15.26
C ASP A 340 -8.32 23.80 14.13
N LEU A 341 -7.95 24.41 13.00
CA LEU A 341 -8.73 24.38 11.76
C LEU A 341 -7.76 24.20 10.60
N ARG A 342 -8.11 23.35 9.68
CA ARG A 342 -7.48 23.24 8.37
C ARG A 342 -8.51 23.35 7.27
N LEU A 343 -8.18 24.13 6.27
CA LEU A 343 -8.95 24.31 5.06
C LEU A 343 -8.04 23.96 3.89
N GLY A 344 -8.56 23.29 2.90
CA GLY A 344 -7.73 22.96 1.74
C GLY A 344 -8.50 22.49 0.53
N ALA A 345 -7.75 22.37 -0.54
CA ALA A 345 -8.21 21.84 -1.82
C ALA A 345 -7.17 20.91 -2.41
N ASP A 346 -7.60 19.94 -3.17
CA ASP A 346 -6.71 19.07 -3.94
C ASP A 346 -7.30 18.69 -5.31
N VAL A 347 -6.41 18.27 -6.19
CA VAL A 347 -6.74 17.73 -7.49
C VAL A 347 -5.87 16.50 -7.75
N ARG A 348 -6.46 15.46 -8.35
CA ARG A 348 -5.76 14.27 -8.80
C ARG A 348 -6.26 13.86 -10.17
N ARG A 349 -5.35 13.65 -11.10
CA ARG A 349 -5.62 13.07 -12.42
C ARG A 349 -4.82 11.79 -12.58
N VAL A 350 -5.48 10.73 -12.98
CA VAL A 350 -4.84 9.47 -13.36
C VAL A 350 -5.26 9.09 -14.77
N SER A 351 -4.30 8.61 -15.57
CA SER A 351 -4.56 8.09 -16.92
C SER A 351 -3.72 6.85 -17.13
N GLY A 352 -4.24 5.90 -17.90
CA GLY A 352 -3.49 4.69 -18.21
C GLY A 352 -4.27 3.75 -19.12
N GLN A 353 -3.52 2.85 -19.74
CA GLN A 353 -4.08 1.82 -20.60
C GLN A 353 -3.26 0.55 -20.54
N THR A 354 -3.92 -0.60 -20.64
CA THR A 354 -3.26 -1.89 -20.88
C THR A 354 -3.10 -2.13 -22.36
N GLN A 355 -2.00 -2.80 -22.75
CA GLN A 355 -1.68 -3.23 -24.12
C GLN A 355 -1.36 -4.72 -24.08
N GLU A 356 -2.15 -5.54 -24.76
CA GLU A 356 -2.14 -6.99 -24.63
C GLU A 356 -2.13 -7.71 -25.98
N LEU A 357 -1.36 -8.82 -26.04
CA LEU A 357 -1.44 -9.84 -27.08
C LEU A 357 -2.02 -11.10 -26.44
N TYR A 358 -3.03 -11.70 -27.08
CA TYR A 358 -3.73 -12.83 -26.45
C TYR A 358 -4.29 -13.82 -27.48
N THR A 359 -4.79 -14.96 -27.00
CA THR A 359 -5.23 -16.10 -27.82
C THR A 359 -4.09 -16.60 -28.71
N TYR A 360 -3.27 -17.47 -28.13
CA TYR A 360 -2.11 -18.02 -28.82
C TYR A 360 -2.51 -19.29 -29.59
N VAL A 361 -2.06 -19.38 -30.86
CA VAL A 361 -2.17 -20.56 -31.73
C VAL A 361 -0.77 -20.83 -32.27
N ASN A 362 -0.26 -22.04 -32.09
CA ASN A 362 1.11 -22.42 -32.48
C ASN A 362 2.17 -21.44 -31.92
N ALA A 363 2.04 -21.08 -30.65
CA ALA A 363 2.90 -20.13 -29.91
C ALA A 363 2.88 -18.68 -30.45
N LEU A 364 1.99 -18.32 -31.37
CA LEU A 364 1.83 -16.98 -31.92
C LEU A 364 0.53 -16.35 -31.43
N PRO A 365 0.54 -15.09 -30.98
CA PRO A 365 -0.68 -14.37 -30.60
C PRO A 365 -1.51 -14.07 -31.85
N THR A 366 -2.81 -14.23 -31.77
CA THR A 366 -3.73 -13.96 -32.88
C THR A 366 -4.56 -12.70 -32.68
N ARG A 367 -4.59 -12.15 -31.47
CA ARG A 367 -5.43 -11.01 -31.08
C ARG A 367 -4.63 -10.00 -30.30
N ARG A 368 -4.96 -8.72 -30.48
CA ARG A 368 -4.46 -7.61 -29.67
C ARG A 368 -5.62 -6.90 -28.97
N ARG A 369 -5.33 -6.35 -27.79
CA ARG A 369 -6.26 -5.54 -27.00
C ARG A 369 -5.57 -4.28 -26.47
N VAL A 370 -6.31 -3.16 -26.46
CA VAL A 370 -5.97 -1.95 -25.73
C VAL A 370 -7.20 -1.52 -24.96
N ALA A 371 -7.05 -1.29 -23.64
CA ALA A 371 -8.15 -0.85 -22.78
C ALA A 371 -7.66 0.14 -21.73
N GLY A 372 -8.38 1.22 -21.50
CA GLY A 372 -8.00 2.25 -20.52
C GLY A 372 -8.85 3.50 -20.60
N GLY A 373 -8.38 4.56 -19.93
CA GLY A 373 -9.09 5.82 -19.83
C GLY A 373 -8.37 6.83 -18.94
N THR A 374 -9.12 7.84 -18.52
CA THR A 374 -8.67 8.92 -17.62
C THR A 374 -9.69 9.12 -16.51
N ALA A 375 -9.21 9.33 -15.28
CA ALA A 375 -10.03 9.75 -14.14
C ALA A 375 -9.44 11.05 -13.55
N LEU A 376 -10.32 12.03 -13.31
CA LEU A 376 -10.02 13.30 -12.66
C LEU A 376 -10.87 13.42 -11.41
N THR A 377 -10.27 13.78 -10.27
CA THR A 377 -10.97 14.14 -9.04
C THR A 377 -10.44 15.46 -8.52
N TYR A 378 -11.29 16.28 -7.96
CA TYR A 378 -10.92 17.50 -7.26
C TYR A 378 -11.87 17.75 -6.11
N GLY A 379 -11.35 18.23 -4.99
CA GLY A 379 -12.11 18.37 -3.76
C GLY A 379 -11.72 19.55 -2.92
N LEU A 380 -12.68 20.00 -2.13
CA LEU A 380 -12.51 20.98 -1.06
C LEU A 380 -12.74 20.29 0.28
N PHE A 381 -11.92 20.55 1.26
CA PHE A 381 -12.04 19.95 2.59
C PHE A 381 -11.82 20.93 3.73
N THR A 382 -12.40 20.61 4.86
CA THR A 382 -12.15 21.23 6.15
C THR A 382 -11.93 20.16 7.21
N ASP A 383 -11.06 20.43 8.17
CA ASP A 383 -10.81 19.55 9.32
C ASP A 383 -10.56 20.44 10.55
N ALA A 384 -11.37 20.28 11.59
CA ALA A 384 -11.35 21.10 12.79
C ALA A 384 -11.28 20.26 14.06
N SER A 385 -10.65 20.80 15.10
CA SER A 385 -10.73 20.25 16.45
C SER A 385 -10.90 21.36 17.50
N LEU A 386 -11.61 21.02 18.57
CA LEU A 386 -11.78 21.82 19.77
C LEU A 386 -11.45 20.97 20.97
N THR A 387 -10.45 21.38 21.75
CA THR A 387 -10.10 20.78 23.04
C THR A 387 -10.54 21.70 24.15
N ALA A 388 -11.39 21.21 25.05
CA ALA A 388 -11.89 21.92 26.20
C ALA A 388 -11.84 21.01 27.42
N GLY A 389 -10.95 21.31 28.37
CA GLY A 389 -10.69 20.46 29.54
C GLY A 389 -10.30 19.03 29.12
N PRO A 390 -10.98 18.00 29.65
CA PRO A 390 -10.64 16.61 29.34
C PRO A 390 -11.17 16.13 27.97
N ALA A 391 -11.94 16.95 27.26
CA ALA A 391 -12.63 16.56 26.03
C ALA A 391 -12.01 17.21 24.78
N THR A 392 -11.88 16.43 23.73
CA THR A 392 -11.52 16.89 22.37
C THR A 392 -12.63 16.46 21.41
N LEU A 393 -13.17 17.43 20.68
CA LEU A 393 -14.10 17.22 19.57
C LEU A 393 -13.38 17.43 18.25
N THR A 394 -13.72 16.63 17.24
CA THR A 394 -13.20 16.79 15.88
C THR A 394 -14.36 16.73 14.89
N LEU A 395 -14.26 17.56 13.83
CA LEU A 395 -15.21 17.59 12.75
C LEU A 395 -14.46 17.82 11.43
N GLY A 396 -14.57 16.90 10.51
CA GLY A 396 -14.05 17.00 9.16
C GLY A 396 -15.16 16.86 8.12
N GLY A 397 -15.08 17.63 7.06
CA GLY A 397 -16.02 17.56 5.94
C GLY A 397 -15.29 17.76 4.61
N ARG A 398 -15.84 17.15 3.56
CA ARG A 398 -15.26 17.25 2.22
C ARG A 398 -16.32 17.06 1.15
N VAL A 399 -16.17 17.78 0.04
CA VAL A 399 -16.90 17.57 -1.20
C VAL A 399 -15.91 17.32 -2.33
N ASP A 400 -16.13 16.24 -3.07
CA ASP A 400 -15.34 15.85 -4.24
C ASP A 400 -16.21 15.85 -5.49
N ARG A 401 -15.65 16.32 -6.60
CA ARG A 401 -16.19 16.04 -7.93
C ARG A 401 -15.25 15.11 -8.68
N TRP A 402 -15.82 14.18 -9.40
CA TRP A 402 -15.08 13.24 -10.23
C TRP A 402 -15.59 13.21 -11.67
N ARG A 403 -14.68 12.88 -12.59
CA ARG A 403 -14.95 12.76 -14.02
C ARG A 403 -14.16 11.59 -14.60
N LEU A 404 -14.79 10.73 -15.37
CA LEU A 404 -14.20 9.65 -16.15
C LEU A 404 -14.33 10.01 -17.62
N THR A 405 -13.20 10.02 -18.35
CA THR A 405 -13.13 10.36 -19.78
C THR A 405 -12.23 9.35 -20.51
N ASP A 406 -12.27 9.40 -21.83
CA ASP A 406 -11.42 8.63 -22.73
C ASP A 406 -11.49 7.10 -22.52
N GLY A 407 -12.58 6.62 -21.90
CA GLY A 407 -12.81 5.20 -21.65
C GLY A 407 -12.94 4.43 -22.95
N ALA A 408 -12.08 3.42 -23.17
CA ALA A 408 -12.12 2.63 -24.40
C ALA A 408 -11.69 1.17 -24.16
N LEU A 409 -12.27 0.26 -24.95
CA LEU A 409 -11.83 -1.12 -25.13
C LEU A 409 -11.78 -1.41 -26.65
N ARG A 410 -10.59 -1.66 -27.17
CA ARG A 410 -10.37 -1.98 -28.58
C ARG A 410 -9.68 -3.32 -28.70
N GLU A 411 -10.26 -4.22 -29.49
CA GLU A 411 -9.72 -5.54 -29.78
C GLU A 411 -9.72 -5.78 -31.28
N ALA A 412 -8.68 -6.41 -31.81
CA ALA A 412 -8.56 -6.72 -33.23
C ALA A 412 -7.82 -8.02 -33.48
N VAL A 413 -8.12 -8.67 -34.59
CA VAL A 413 -7.35 -9.80 -35.15
C VAL A 413 -6.02 -9.26 -35.68
N ILE A 414 -4.89 -9.83 -35.27
CA ILE A 414 -3.56 -9.33 -35.65
C ILE A 414 -3.32 -9.46 -37.15
N ALA A 415 -3.63 -10.62 -37.74
CA ALA A 415 -3.33 -10.93 -39.11
C ALA A 415 -4.09 -10.04 -40.15
N THR A 416 -5.33 -9.66 -39.82
CA THR A 416 -6.21 -8.91 -40.75
C THR A 416 -6.48 -7.48 -40.33
N GLY A 417 -6.18 -7.14 -39.09
CA GLY A 417 -6.59 -5.85 -38.50
C GLY A 417 -8.10 -5.74 -38.24
N ALA A 418 -8.89 -6.78 -38.51
CA ALA A 418 -10.34 -6.75 -38.35
C ALA A 418 -10.71 -6.50 -36.88
N PRO A 419 -11.60 -5.53 -36.59
CA PRO A 419 -12.02 -5.23 -35.25
C PRO A 419 -12.90 -6.36 -34.69
N LEU A 420 -12.63 -6.77 -33.45
CA LEU A 420 -13.46 -7.69 -32.67
C LEU A 420 -14.33 -6.90 -31.69
N THR A 421 -13.76 -5.87 -31.08
CA THR A 421 -14.42 -4.94 -30.17
C THR A 421 -13.88 -3.54 -30.45
N ASN A 422 -14.77 -2.56 -30.55
CA ASN A 422 -14.41 -1.14 -30.62
C ASN A 422 -15.41 -0.35 -29.79
N ALA A 423 -15.31 -0.48 -28.47
CA ALA A 423 -16.16 0.21 -27.52
C ALA A 423 -15.49 1.51 -27.07
N ILE A 424 -16.20 2.62 -27.21
CA ILE A 424 -15.88 3.92 -26.63
C ILE A 424 -16.95 4.20 -25.59
N PHE A 425 -16.54 4.42 -24.35
CA PHE A 425 -17.47 4.63 -23.26
C PHE A 425 -17.75 6.11 -23.05
N PRO A 426 -19.00 6.49 -22.77
CA PRO A 426 -19.37 7.88 -22.56
C PRO A 426 -18.69 8.45 -21.34
N GLU A 427 -18.50 9.76 -21.34
CA GLU A 427 -18.07 10.48 -20.16
C GLU A 427 -19.05 10.26 -19.00
N ARG A 428 -18.51 10.06 -17.79
CA ARG A 428 -19.26 9.97 -16.54
C ARG A 428 -18.70 10.95 -15.53
N ARG A 429 -19.56 11.53 -14.73
CA ARG A 429 -19.20 12.48 -13.67
C ARG A 429 -20.14 12.36 -12.48
N GLY A 430 -19.68 12.78 -11.32
CA GLY A 430 -20.49 12.80 -10.12
C GLY A 430 -19.87 13.65 -9.01
N THR A 431 -20.58 13.72 -7.91
CA THR A 431 -20.19 14.45 -6.70
C THR A 431 -20.35 13.52 -5.50
N GLU A 432 -19.35 13.48 -4.63
CA GLU A 432 -19.37 12.71 -3.39
C GLU A 432 -19.15 13.63 -2.19
N TRP A 433 -19.90 13.36 -1.12
CA TRP A 433 -19.75 14.04 0.17
C TRP A 433 -19.23 13.06 1.19
N THR A 434 -18.17 13.46 1.90
CA THR A 434 -17.55 12.66 2.95
C THR A 434 -17.33 13.50 4.18
N GLY A 435 -17.15 12.84 5.31
CA GLY A 435 -16.91 13.53 6.56
C GLY A 435 -16.53 12.58 7.68
N ARG A 436 -16.05 13.16 8.76
CA ARG A 436 -15.76 12.49 10.02
C ARG A 436 -16.13 13.41 11.17
N ALA A 437 -16.77 12.84 12.19
CA ALA A 437 -16.98 13.48 13.47
C ALA A 437 -16.43 12.56 14.57
N GLY A 438 -15.78 13.10 15.58
CA GLY A 438 -15.22 12.30 16.66
C GLY A 438 -15.15 13.06 17.99
N ILE A 439 -15.15 12.30 19.07
CA ILE A 439 -14.94 12.78 20.42
C ILE A 439 -13.93 11.89 21.12
N ALA A 440 -13.01 12.50 21.84
CA ALA A 440 -12.16 11.82 22.81
C ALA A 440 -12.27 12.51 24.17
N VAL A 441 -12.39 11.72 25.23
CA VAL A 441 -12.49 12.25 26.59
C VAL A 441 -11.52 11.50 27.49
N THR A 442 -10.72 12.23 28.26
CA THR A 442 -9.81 11.69 29.30
C THR A 442 -10.36 12.03 30.66
N PRO A 443 -11.37 11.26 31.16
CA PRO A 443 -12.06 11.60 32.39
C PRO A 443 -11.15 11.54 33.64
N VAL A 444 -10.21 10.62 33.61
CA VAL A 444 -9.13 10.49 34.58
C VAL A 444 -7.89 9.97 33.87
N ALA A 445 -6.72 10.47 34.23
CA ALA A 445 -5.50 9.78 33.81
C ALA A 445 -5.46 8.42 34.50
N PRO A 446 -5.24 7.32 33.81
CA PRO A 446 -4.73 7.10 32.45
C PRO A 446 -5.77 6.66 31.41
N VAL A 447 -7.05 6.98 31.55
CA VAL A 447 -8.15 6.46 30.72
C VAL A 447 -8.55 7.47 29.66
N THR A 448 -8.52 7.09 28.40
CA THR A 448 -9.11 7.87 27.29
C THR A 448 -10.21 7.06 26.63
N LEU A 449 -11.40 7.63 26.55
CA LEU A 449 -12.55 7.10 25.82
C LEU A 449 -12.65 7.85 24.49
N ARG A 450 -12.95 7.15 23.40
CA ARG A 450 -13.16 7.77 22.08
C ARG A 450 -14.34 7.16 21.36
N ALA A 451 -15.00 7.98 20.52
CA ALA A 451 -16.00 7.54 19.58
C ALA A 451 -15.87 8.36 18.29
N SER A 452 -16.12 7.74 17.16
CA SER A 452 -16.15 8.42 15.89
C SER A 452 -17.19 7.85 14.92
N ALA A 453 -17.69 8.71 14.04
CA ALA A 453 -18.52 8.35 12.89
C ALA A 453 -17.86 8.91 11.63
N TYR A 454 -17.91 8.17 10.53
CA TYR A 454 -17.21 8.55 9.31
C TYR A 454 -17.90 8.04 8.05
N ARG A 455 -17.67 8.77 6.96
CA ARG A 455 -18.03 8.38 5.60
C ARG A 455 -16.84 8.59 4.67
N GLY A 456 -16.53 7.59 3.85
CA GLY A 456 -15.46 7.61 2.86
C GLY A 456 -15.95 7.09 1.51
N TRP A 457 -15.17 7.29 0.44
CA TRP A 457 -15.48 6.80 -0.88
C TRP A 457 -14.26 6.45 -1.72
N ARG A 458 -14.45 5.65 -2.76
CA ARG A 458 -13.44 5.27 -3.74
C ARG A 458 -14.05 5.24 -5.15
N LEU A 459 -13.37 5.82 -6.12
CA LEU A 459 -13.71 5.66 -7.53
C LEU A 459 -13.25 4.28 -8.02
N PRO A 460 -14.01 3.57 -8.88
CA PRO A 460 -13.49 2.39 -9.58
C PRO A 460 -12.22 2.73 -10.35
N THR A 461 -11.25 1.84 -10.35
CA THR A 461 -9.98 2.03 -11.09
C THR A 461 -10.19 1.84 -12.59
N LEU A 462 -9.29 2.38 -13.41
CA LEU A 462 -9.34 2.21 -14.86
C LEU A 462 -9.26 0.72 -15.27
N ASN A 463 -8.51 -0.08 -14.49
CA ASN A 463 -8.46 -1.53 -14.65
C ASN A 463 -9.80 -2.21 -14.37
N GLU A 464 -10.53 -1.78 -13.33
CA GLU A 464 -11.85 -2.33 -13.00
C GLU A 464 -12.89 -1.98 -14.04
N LEU A 465 -12.86 -0.75 -14.56
CA LEU A 465 -13.82 -0.23 -15.52
C LEU A 465 -13.67 -0.84 -16.92
N TYR A 466 -12.43 -0.91 -17.42
CA TYR A 466 -12.24 -1.07 -18.87
C TYR A 466 -11.50 -2.34 -19.29
N ARG A 467 -10.76 -3.01 -18.38
CA ARG A 467 -9.95 -4.16 -18.74
C ARG A 467 -10.62 -5.50 -18.40
N PRO A 468 -11.08 -6.33 -19.38
CA PRO A 468 -11.36 -7.72 -19.13
C PRO A 468 -10.03 -8.48 -18.95
N PHE A 469 -9.99 -9.51 -18.09
CA PHE A 469 -8.77 -10.31 -17.90
C PHE A 469 -9.04 -11.80 -17.73
N ARG A 470 -7.98 -12.60 -17.90
CA ARG A 470 -8.01 -14.05 -17.70
C ARG A 470 -6.85 -14.48 -16.81
N VAL A 471 -7.12 -15.51 -16.00
CA VAL A 471 -6.11 -16.22 -15.23
C VAL A 471 -6.36 -17.72 -15.44
N GLY A 472 -5.49 -18.38 -16.20
CA GLY A 472 -5.73 -19.75 -16.62
C GLY A 472 -7.01 -19.88 -17.45
N ALA A 473 -7.90 -20.77 -17.03
CA ALA A 473 -9.21 -20.99 -17.64
C ALA A 473 -10.26 -19.94 -17.23
N ASP A 474 -10.07 -19.28 -16.09
CA ASP A 474 -11.01 -18.29 -15.54
C ASP A 474 -10.96 -16.97 -16.32
N ALA A 475 -12.11 -16.35 -16.51
CA ALA A 475 -12.26 -15.08 -17.20
C ALA A 475 -13.13 -14.10 -16.42
N VAL A 476 -12.73 -12.82 -16.39
CA VAL A 476 -13.46 -11.73 -15.72
C VAL A 476 -13.75 -10.64 -16.74
N ALA A 477 -15.03 -10.34 -16.96
CA ALA A 477 -15.45 -9.23 -17.78
C ALA A 477 -15.28 -7.90 -17.04
N ALA A 478 -14.83 -6.88 -17.75
CA ALA A 478 -14.83 -5.49 -17.28
C ALA A 478 -16.26 -4.94 -17.23
N ASN A 479 -16.44 -3.86 -16.47
CA ASN A 479 -17.73 -3.18 -16.40
C ASN A 479 -17.54 -1.66 -16.31
N ALA A 480 -17.73 -0.96 -17.41
CA ALA A 480 -17.61 0.49 -17.47
C ALA A 480 -18.73 1.24 -16.71
N ALA A 481 -19.79 0.53 -16.30
CA ALA A 481 -20.90 1.09 -15.53
C ALA A 481 -20.72 1.01 -14.01
N LEU A 482 -19.56 0.52 -13.51
CA LEU A 482 -19.30 0.45 -12.07
C LEU A 482 -19.45 1.81 -11.40
N GLU A 483 -20.22 1.85 -10.31
CA GLU A 483 -20.39 3.01 -9.46
C GLU A 483 -19.31 3.13 -8.39
N PRO A 484 -19.07 4.33 -7.81
CA PRO A 484 -18.18 4.49 -6.68
C PRO A 484 -18.57 3.63 -5.48
N GLU A 485 -17.57 3.10 -4.77
CA GLU A 485 -17.77 2.47 -3.46
C GLU A 485 -17.89 3.54 -2.37
N ARG A 486 -18.81 3.38 -1.42
CA ARG A 486 -19.07 4.30 -0.31
C ARG A 486 -19.08 3.56 1.01
N LEU A 487 -18.21 3.94 1.94
CA LEU A 487 -18.15 3.39 3.29
C LEU A 487 -18.82 4.36 4.26
N SER A 488 -19.70 3.85 5.10
CA SER A 488 -20.18 4.52 6.32
C SER A 488 -19.86 3.66 7.52
N GLY A 489 -19.39 4.24 8.61
CA GLY A 489 -19.03 3.48 9.80
C GLY A 489 -19.04 4.31 11.07
N ILE A 490 -19.08 3.58 12.18
CA ILE A 490 -18.91 4.10 13.53
C ILE A 490 -17.91 3.23 14.28
N ASP A 491 -17.14 3.84 15.15
CA ASP A 491 -16.32 3.12 16.11
C ASP A 491 -16.34 3.77 17.50
N GLY A 492 -16.04 2.95 18.50
CA GLY A 492 -15.85 3.39 19.88
C GLY A 492 -14.73 2.59 20.52
N GLY A 493 -13.93 3.25 21.33
CA GLY A 493 -12.78 2.60 21.94
C GLY A 493 -12.36 3.21 23.28
N VAL A 494 -11.56 2.43 24.00
CA VAL A 494 -10.91 2.82 25.24
C VAL A 494 -9.40 2.61 25.08
N THR A 495 -8.63 3.58 25.57
CA THR A 495 -7.19 3.46 25.73
C THR A 495 -6.85 3.59 27.21
N LEU A 496 -6.05 2.65 27.72
CA LEU A 496 -5.53 2.63 29.08
C LEU A 496 -4.01 2.78 29.01
N ALA A 497 -3.46 3.82 29.64
CA ALA A 497 -2.02 4.10 29.68
C ALA A 497 -1.57 4.37 31.15
N PRO A 498 -1.57 3.34 32.05
CA PRO A 498 -1.35 3.50 33.47
C PRO A 498 0.07 3.94 33.87
N GLY A 499 0.94 4.19 32.89
CA GLY A 499 2.37 4.44 33.11
C GLY A 499 3.19 3.15 33.05
N ALA A 500 4.42 3.19 33.53
CA ALA A 500 5.38 2.06 33.48
C ALA A 500 5.55 1.44 32.07
N GLY A 501 5.39 2.25 31.02
CA GLY A 501 5.53 1.81 29.62
C GLY A 501 4.41 0.91 29.12
N ILE A 502 3.26 0.83 29.83
CA ILE A 502 2.11 0.02 29.43
C ILE A 502 1.10 0.89 28.68
N SER A 503 0.60 0.39 27.55
CA SER A 503 -0.56 0.92 26.85
C SER A 503 -1.41 -0.22 26.32
N PHE A 504 -2.72 -0.12 26.52
CA PHE A 504 -3.71 -1.06 26.00
C PHE A 504 -4.84 -0.27 25.34
N ALA A 505 -5.25 -0.68 24.15
CA ALA A 505 -6.39 -0.10 23.45
C ALA A 505 -7.36 -1.20 22.98
N ALA A 506 -8.65 -0.94 23.14
CA ALA A 506 -9.72 -1.78 22.62
C ALA A 506 -10.69 -0.91 21.79
N THR A 507 -11.07 -1.38 20.60
CA THR A 507 -11.98 -0.68 19.71
C THR A 507 -13.03 -1.63 19.17
N VAL A 508 -14.30 -1.27 19.28
CA VAL A 508 -15.41 -1.93 18.59
C VAL A 508 -15.84 -1.06 17.40
N PHE A 509 -16.25 -1.68 16.32
CA PHE A 509 -16.68 -0.93 15.12
C PHE A 509 -17.81 -1.63 14.37
N TRP A 510 -18.53 -0.83 13.61
CA TRP A 510 -19.48 -1.25 12.60
C TRP A 510 -19.23 -0.46 11.31
N ASN A 511 -19.16 -1.16 10.19
CA ASN A 511 -18.94 -0.60 8.85
C ASN A 511 -19.96 -1.15 7.86
N ARG A 512 -20.40 -0.31 6.94
CA ARG A 512 -21.18 -0.68 5.77
C ARG A 512 -20.54 -0.09 4.52
N LEU A 513 -20.11 -0.94 3.61
CA LEU A 513 -19.54 -0.58 2.31
C LEU A 513 -20.62 -0.78 1.23
N ASP A 514 -21.30 0.28 0.84
CA ASP A 514 -22.28 0.26 -0.23
C ASP A 514 -21.60 0.26 -1.61
N GLY A 515 -22.20 -0.46 -2.55
CA GLY A 515 -21.68 -0.57 -3.90
C GLY A 515 -20.33 -1.29 -3.99
N ALA A 516 -20.05 -2.22 -3.09
CA ALA A 516 -18.78 -2.95 -3.03
C ALA A 516 -18.45 -3.65 -4.36
N ILE A 517 -17.31 -3.31 -4.98
CA ILE A 517 -16.89 -3.90 -6.25
C ILE A 517 -16.33 -5.30 -5.99
N ALA A 518 -16.92 -6.31 -6.64
CA ALA A 518 -16.50 -7.70 -6.56
C ALA A 518 -16.50 -8.37 -7.94
N ASN A 519 -15.71 -9.45 -8.05
CA ASN A 519 -15.74 -10.35 -9.20
C ASN A 519 -16.81 -11.41 -8.96
N VAL A 520 -18.04 -11.16 -9.41
CA VAL A 520 -19.20 -12.03 -9.18
C VAL A 520 -19.22 -13.17 -10.18
N THR A 521 -19.26 -14.40 -9.69
CA THR A 521 -19.41 -15.59 -10.53
C THR A 521 -20.76 -15.55 -11.25
N ALA A 522 -20.72 -15.55 -12.59
CA ALA A 522 -21.89 -15.43 -13.46
C ALA A 522 -22.09 -16.67 -14.37
N GLY A 523 -21.13 -17.58 -14.41
CA GLY A 523 -21.25 -18.81 -15.19
C GLY A 523 -20.00 -19.69 -15.10
N ARG A 524 -20.12 -20.89 -15.65
CA ARG A 524 -19.03 -21.87 -15.78
C ARG A 524 -18.95 -22.33 -17.22
N GLY A 525 -17.72 -22.57 -17.71
CA GLY A 525 -17.51 -23.16 -19.03
C GLY A 525 -17.92 -24.65 -19.09
N PRO A 526 -17.95 -25.28 -20.29
CA PRO A 526 -17.57 -24.65 -21.56
C PRO A 526 -18.67 -23.76 -22.13
N GLY A 527 -18.31 -22.59 -22.67
CA GLY A 527 -19.28 -21.68 -23.32
C GLY A 527 -18.66 -20.35 -23.74
N THR A 528 -19.38 -19.61 -24.57
CA THR A 528 -18.98 -18.25 -24.98
C THR A 528 -19.74 -17.24 -24.15
N PHE A 529 -19.02 -16.33 -23.49
CA PHE A 529 -19.58 -15.35 -22.58
C PHE A 529 -19.24 -13.93 -23.03
N ALA A 530 -20.18 -13.00 -22.74
CA ALA A 530 -20.05 -11.61 -23.12
C ALA A 530 -18.79 -10.95 -22.50
N GLY A 531 -18.11 -10.12 -23.27
CA GLY A 531 -16.93 -9.36 -22.86
C GLY A 531 -15.63 -10.15 -22.66
N VAL A 532 -15.69 -11.52 -22.74
CA VAL A 532 -14.51 -12.37 -22.56
C VAL A 532 -14.36 -13.47 -23.62
N GLY A 533 -15.42 -13.80 -24.37
CA GLY A 533 -15.40 -14.89 -25.37
C GLY A 533 -15.48 -16.28 -24.74
N PHE A 534 -14.84 -17.29 -25.35
CA PHE A 534 -14.93 -18.68 -24.92
C PHE A 534 -14.21 -18.91 -23.59
N VAL A 535 -14.88 -19.63 -22.66
CA VAL A 535 -14.37 -20.10 -21.38
C VAL A 535 -14.40 -21.64 -21.42
N ALA A 536 -13.29 -22.29 -21.09
CA ALA A 536 -13.15 -23.75 -21.15
C ALA A 536 -13.97 -24.45 -20.03
N ALA A 537 -14.15 -25.77 -20.13
CA ALA A 537 -14.98 -26.57 -19.20
C ALA A 537 -14.61 -26.44 -17.72
N ASN A 538 -13.34 -26.22 -17.40
CA ASN A 538 -12.82 -26.03 -16.04
C ASN A 538 -12.72 -24.55 -15.63
N GLY A 539 -13.17 -23.63 -16.49
CA GLY A 539 -13.07 -22.19 -16.25
C GLY A 539 -14.35 -21.61 -15.63
N ILE A 540 -14.18 -20.52 -14.89
CA ILE A 540 -15.24 -19.74 -14.27
C ILE A 540 -15.34 -18.40 -14.99
N TYR A 541 -16.56 -18.05 -15.41
CA TYR A 541 -16.88 -16.72 -15.91
C TYR A 541 -17.36 -15.83 -14.78
N ARG A 542 -16.71 -14.68 -14.61
CA ARG A 542 -17.07 -13.65 -13.64
C ARG A 542 -17.31 -12.32 -14.32
N VAL A 543 -18.12 -11.50 -13.70
CA VAL A 543 -18.35 -10.09 -14.10
C VAL A 543 -18.05 -9.20 -12.90
N ARG A 544 -17.35 -8.10 -13.13
CA ARG A 544 -17.22 -7.06 -12.10
C ARG A 544 -18.56 -6.39 -11.88
N ARG A 545 -19.03 -6.39 -10.64
CA ARG A 545 -20.31 -5.79 -10.24
C ARG A 545 -20.15 -5.03 -8.94
N ASN A 546 -21.00 -4.03 -8.74
CA ASN A 546 -21.25 -3.50 -7.41
C ASN A 546 -22.23 -4.45 -6.72
N LEU A 547 -21.87 -4.98 -5.57
CA LEU A 547 -22.79 -5.64 -4.63
C LEU A 547 -23.60 -4.55 -3.93
N ASP A 548 -24.75 -4.91 -3.37
CA ASP A 548 -25.57 -3.93 -2.61
C ASP A 548 -24.75 -3.38 -1.44
N ALA A 549 -24.14 -4.26 -0.62
CA ALA A 549 -23.20 -3.83 0.40
C ALA A 549 -22.27 -4.98 0.88
N ILE A 550 -21.25 -4.61 1.66
CA ILE A 550 -20.57 -5.49 2.62
C ILE A 550 -20.71 -4.83 3.99
N CYS A 551 -21.35 -5.53 4.95
CA CYS A 551 -21.43 -5.12 6.35
C CYS A 551 -20.35 -5.83 7.14
N SER A 552 -19.59 -5.11 7.99
CA SER A 552 -18.54 -5.68 8.84
C SER A 552 -18.63 -5.10 10.25
N THR A 553 -18.69 -5.99 11.23
CA THR A 553 -18.56 -5.66 12.65
C THR A 553 -17.29 -6.29 13.19
N GLY A 554 -16.70 -5.69 14.22
CA GLY A 554 -15.49 -6.29 14.78
C GLY A 554 -15.00 -5.64 16.06
N LEU A 555 -13.97 -6.28 16.60
CA LEU A 555 -13.21 -5.87 17.78
C LEU A 555 -11.73 -5.85 17.43
N GLU A 556 -11.03 -4.79 17.79
CA GLU A 556 -9.58 -4.62 17.65
C GLU A 556 -8.97 -4.40 19.02
N LEU A 557 -7.88 -5.11 19.33
CA LEU A 557 -7.11 -4.97 20.56
C LEU A 557 -5.67 -4.71 20.22
N ASP A 558 -5.09 -3.67 20.82
CA ASP A 558 -3.67 -3.35 20.71
C ASP A 558 -3.07 -3.22 22.11
N ALA A 559 -1.91 -3.84 22.35
CA ALA A 559 -1.19 -3.79 23.60
C ALA A 559 0.28 -3.48 23.35
N ARG A 560 0.85 -2.63 24.19
CA ARG A 560 2.27 -2.31 24.21
C ARG A 560 2.77 -2.30 25.64
N TRP A 561 3.95 -2.84 25.84
CA TRP A 561 4.68 -2.76 27.10
C TRP A 561 6.16 -2.59 26.83
N GLN A 562 6.77 -1.70 27.59
CA GLN A 562 8.22 -1.51 27.58
C GLN A 562 8.73 -1.30 29.01
N SER A 563 9.71 -2.10 29.40
CA SER A 563 10.39 -1.97 30.69
C SER A 563 11.88 -2.13 30.50
N GLY A 564 12.60 -1.03 30.69
CA GLY A 564 14.03 -0.99 30.39
C GLY A 564 14.31 -1.42 28.94
N PRO A 565 15.14 -2.44 28.71
CA PRO A 565 15.50 -2.92 27.37
C PRO A 565 14.44 -3.85 26.74
N VAL A 566 13.49 -4.38 27.53
CA VAL A 566 12.49 -5.35 27.06
C VAL A 566 11.24 -4.64 26.59
N PHE A 567 10.70 -5.07 25.44
CA PHE A 567 9.45 -4.56 24.90
C PHE A 567 8.56 -5.67 24.35
N THR A 568 7.26 -5.42 24.39
CA THR A 568 6.23 -6.25 23.75
C THR A 568 5.25 -5.36 22.99
N GLN A 569 4.86 -5.82 21.80
CA GLN A 569 3.76 -5.25 21.03
C GLN A 569 2.86 -6.38 20.58
N ALA A 570 1.56 -6.25 20.79
CA ALA A 570 0.58 -7.23 20.33
C ALA A 570 -0.61 -6.50 19.70
N SER A 571 -1.14 -7.07 18.64
CA SER A 571 -2.34 -6.58 17.96
C SER A 571 -3.20 -7.78 17.56
N TRP A 572 -4.51 -7.70 17.82
CA TRP A 572 -5.48 -8.72 17.44
C TRP A 572 -6.74 -8.05 16.90
N SER A 573 -7.30 -8.63 15.83
CA SER A 573 -8.60 -8.21 15.32
C SER A 573 -9.49 -9.41 15.06
N HIS A 574 -10.76 -9.27 15.42
CA HIS A 574 -11.85 -10.18 15.07
C HIS A 574 -12.86 -9.43 14.22
N VAL A 575 -13.24 -9.98 13.06
CA VAL A 575 -14.20 -9.35 12.14
C VAL A 575 -15.24 -10.36 11.66
N ASP A 576 -16.51 -9.96 11.54
CA ASP A 576 -17.56 -10.75 10.91
C ASP A 576 -18.15 -10.01 9.70
N PRO A 577 -17.48 -10.05 8.55
CA PRO A 577 -17.97 -9.41 7.34
C PRO A 577 -19.04 -10.28 6.64
N ARG A 578 -20.11 -9.64 6.14
CA ARG A 578 -21.18 -10.26 5.39
C ARG A 578 -21.48 -9.48 4.13
N VAL A 579 -21.64 -10.18 3.04
CA VAL A 579 -22.14 -9.66 1.77
C VAL A 579 -23.64 -9.46 1.89
N VAL A 580 -24.13 -8.31 1.40
CA VAL A 580 -25.53 -8.05 1.14
C VAL A 580 -25.66 -7.97 -0.38
N ALA A 581 -26.48 -8.82 -0.97
CA ALA A 581 -26.57 -8.92 -2.43
C ALA A 581 -27.96 -9.29 -2.90
N SER A 582 -28.37 -8.69 -4.03
CA SER A 582 -29.63 -8.94 -4.69
C SER A 582 -29.47 -9.17 -6.19
N GLY A 583 -30.56 -9.41 -6.91
CA GLY A 583 -30.57 -9.56 -8.37
C GLY A 583 -29.60 -10.63 -8.85
N ALA A 584 -28.72 -10.30 -9.78
CA ALA A 584 -27.77 -11.25 -10.38
C ALA A 584 -26.65 -11.72 -9.40
N ALA A 585 -26.52 -11.10 -8.23
CA ALA A 585 -25.57 -11.47 -7.19
C ALA A 585 -26.27 -12.09 -5.96
N ALA A 586 -27.58 -12.32 -5.98
CA ALA A 586 -28.38 -12.80 -4.83
C ALA A 586 -27.84 -14.09 -4.19
N ALA A 587 -27.19 -14.96 -4.96
CA ALA A 587 -26.56 -16.17 -4.43
C ALA A 587 -25.37 -15.91 -3.47
N LEU A 588 -24.89 -14.68 -3.41
CA LEU A 588 -23.81 -14.28 -2.52
C LEU A 588 -24.30 -13.67 -1.20
N ASP A 589 -25.63 -13.46 -1.05
CA ASP A 589 -26.21 -12.86 0.14
C ASP A 589 -25.89 -13.68 1.40
N GLY A 590 -25.45 -12.98 2.45
CA GLY A 590 -25.03 -13.59 3.73
C GLY A 590 -23.65 -14.29 3.70
N LEU A 591 -23.03 -14.48 2.52
CA LEU A 591 -21.71 -15.08 2.41
C LEU A 591 -20.61 -14.13 2.91
N ARG A 592 -19.42 -14.68 3.14
CA ARG A 592 -18.24 -13.87 3.48
C ARG A 592 -17.53 -13.38 2.22
N PRO A 593 -17.02 -12.15 2.24
CA PRO A 593 -16.15 -11.68 1.17
C PRO A 593 -14.91 -12.58 1.03
N ALA A 594 -14.52 -12.86 -0.21
CA ALA A 594 -13.30 -13.60 -0.49
C ALA A 594 -12.06 -12.91 0.10
N GLN A 595 -11.02 -13.68 0.40
CA GLN A 595 -9.72 -13.20 0.90
C GLN A 595 -9.82 -12.38 2.20
N THR A 596 -10.78 -12.72 3.08
CA THR A 596 -11.03 -11.98 4.32
C THR A 596 -11.06 -12.95 5.51
N PRO A 597 -9.96 -13.05 6.28
CA PRO A 597 -9.92 -13.87 7.50
C PRO A 597 -10.73 -13.20 8.61
N ARG A 598 -11.29 -14.00 9.53
CA ARG A 598 -12.00 -13.47 10.70
C ARG A 598 -11.06 -12.93 11.76
N ASP A 599 -9.97 -13.64 11.99
CA ASP A 599 -9.01 -13.30 13.02
C ASP A 599 -7.64 -13.09 12.42
N LEU A 600 -7.02 -11.99 12.81
CA LEU A 600 -5.63 -11.65 12.54
C LEU A 600 -4.95 -11.32 13.87
N THR A 601 -3.76 -11.87 14.08
CA THR A 601 -2.96 -11.61 15.28
C THR A 601 -1.52 -11.34 14.89
N SER A 602 -0.91 -10.38 15.55
CA SER A 602 0.54 -10.17 15.56
C SER A 602 1.02 -9.94 16.97
N ALA A 603 2.12 -10.58 17.38
CA ALA A 603 2.73 -10.37 18.69
C ALA A 603 4.25 -10.39 18.55
N THR A 604 4.89 -9.33 19.00
CA THR A 604 6.35 -9.18 19.01
C THR A 604 6.84 -9.07 20.45
N LEU A 605 7.82 -9.87 20.80
CA LEU A 605 8.61 -9.75 22.04
C LEU A 605 10.05 -9.43 21.64
N GLY A 606 10.66 -8.46 22.28
CA GLY A 606 12.03 -8.06 21.97
C GLY A 606 12.79 -7.46 23.13
N TRP A 607 14.10 -7.34 22.91
CA TRP A 607 15.06 -6.74 23.83
C TRP A 607 16.02 -5.87 23.02
N ARG A 608 16.31 -4.64 23.52
CA ARG A 608 17.23 -3.68 22.89
C ARG A 608 18.12 -3.06 23.96
N LYS A 609 19.43 -3.10 23.78
CA LYS A 609 20.39 -2.40 24.67
C LYS A 609 21.73 -2.21 23.96
N GLY A 610 22.27 -1.00 24.02
CA GLY A 610 23.63 -0.69 23.55
C GLY A 610 23.88 -1.01 22.06
N GLY A 611 22.86 -0.86 21.22
CA GLY A 611 22.95 -1.19 19.79
C GLY A 611 22.66 -2.66 19.46
N ALA A 612 22.65 -3.55 20.46
CA ALA A 612 22.20 -4.93 20.30
C ALA A 612 20.67 -5.02 20.38
N ALA A 613 20.09 -5.86 19.54
CA ALA A 613 18.65 -6.13 19.54
C ALA A 613 18.39 -7.62 19.25
N ILE A 614 17.35 -8.16 19.89
CA ILE A 614 16.79 -9.46 19.57
C ILE A 614 15.28 -9.36 19.65
N SER A 615 14.58 -9.89 18.67
CA SER A 615 13.11 -9.94 18.71
C SER A 615 12.55 -11.16 18.00
N THR A 616 11.35 -11.56 18.42
CA THR A 616 10.57 -12.58 17.74
C THR A 616 9.16 -12.06 17.51
N THR A 617 8.61 -12.37 16.33
CA THR A 617 7.26 -11.95 15.94
C THR A 617 6.43 -13.16 15.53
N LEU A 618 5.36 -13.43 16.25
CA LEU A 618 4.35 -14.41 15.90
C LEU A 618 3.25 -13.72 15.11
N ARG A 619 2.81 -14.31 13.98
CA ARG A 619 1.63 -13.87 13.22
C ARG A 619 0.70 -15.04 12.98
N HIS A 620 -0.58 -14.80 13.19
CA HIS A 620 -1.65 -15.75 12.91
C HIS A 620 -2.71 -15.12 12.01
N ALA A 621 -3.13 -15.87 11.00
CA ALA A 621 -4.30 -15.53 10.19
C ALA A 621 -5.24 -16.73 10.14
N ALA A 622 -6.49 -16.53 10.51
CA ALA A 622 -7.54 -17.55 10.47
C ALA A 622 -7.85 -18.01 9.03
N ARG A 623 -8.66 -19.07 8.90
CA ARG A 623 -9.19 -19.52 7.63
C ARG A 623 -9.91 -18.39 6.89
N GLN A 624 -9.74 -18.35 5.56
CA GLN A 624 -10.46 -17.43 4.68
C GLN A 624 -10.92 -18.15 3.40
N PHE A 625 -11.91 -17.60 2.71
CA PHE A 625 -12.35 -18.13 1.43
C PHE A 625 -11.54 -17.58 0.27
N GLU A 626 -11.25 -18.41 -0.73
CA GLU A 626 -10.57 -18.02 -1.97
C GLU A 626 -11.53 -17.32 -2.94
N ASP A 627 -12.79 -17.78 -2.99
CA ASP A 627 -13.78 -17.37 -3.96
C ASP A 627 -15.01 -16.68 -3.32
N ASP A 628 -15.77 -16.00 -4.17
CA ASP A 628 -16.98 -15.28 -3.82
C ASP A 628 -18.12 -16.20 -3.33
N GLN A 629 -18.14 -17.46 -3.76
CA GLN A 629 -19.17 -18.45 -3.41
C GLN A 629 -18.86 -19.22 -2.12
N ASN A 630 -17.76 -18.93 -1.44
CA ASN A 630 -17.27 -19.64 -0.25
C ASN A 630 -17.09 -21.15 -0.44
N SER A 631 -16.84 -21.57 -1.68
CA SER A 631 -16.70 -22.99 -2.05
C SER A 631 -15.29 -23.53 -1.80
N ARG A 632 -14.27 -22.67 -1.77
CA ARG A 632 -12.87 -23.02 -1.54
C ARG A 632 -12.30 -22.18 -0.40
N SER A 633 -11.60 -22.81 0.52
CA SER A 633 -11.01 -22.11 1.66
C SER A 633 -9.51 -22.33 1.75
N LEU A 634 -8.78 -21.27 2.08
CA LEU A 634 -7.37 -21.30 2.45
C LEU A 634 -7.24 -21.62 3.94
N ALA A 635 -6.34 -22.53 4.28
CA ALA A 635 -6.10 -22.97 5.64
C ALA A 635 -5.63 -21.81 6.55
N PRO A 636 -5.90 -21.87 7.87
CA PRO A 636 -5.28 -20.95 8.81
C PRO A 636 -3.77 -21.15 8.83
N ALA A 637 -3.04 -20.09 9.11
CA ALA A 637 -1.58 -20.15 9.16
C ALA A 637 -1.03 -19.36 10.35
N THR A 638 -0.04 -19.96 11.04
CA THR A 638 0.74 -19.30 12.10
C THR A 638 2.20 -19.34 11.72
N THR A 639 2.87 -18.19 11.69
CA THR A 639 4.29 -18.04 11.42
C THR A 639 5.01 -17.43 12.60
N LEU A 640 6.28 -17.77 12.77
CA LEU A 640 7.19 -17.15 13.72
C LEU A 640 8.40 -16.61 12.95
N ASP A 641 8.70 -15.33 13.17
CA ASP A 641 9.86 -14.67 12.61
C ASP A 641 10.83 -14.32 13.74
N GLY A 642 12.14 -14.30 13.47
CA GLY A 642 13.20 -13.93 14.39
C GLY A 642 14.14 -12.89 13.79
N TYR A 643 14.59 -11.96 14.63
CA TYR A 643 15.60 -10.96 14.30
C TYR A 643 16.61 -10.86 15.43
N ALA A 644 17.90 -10.76 15.09
CA ALA A 644 18.97 -10.46 16.04
C ALA A 644 19.99 -9.55 15.37
N ALA A 645 20.46 -8.54 16.09
CA ALA A 645 21.56 -7.66 15.68
C ALA A 645 22.54 -7.46 16.82
N LEU A 646 23.83 -7.49 16.50
CA LEU A 646 24.92 -7.29 17.45
C LEU A 646 25.93 -6.28 16.89
N PRO A 647 26.25 -5.21 17.60
CA PRO A 647 27.34 -4.33 17.21
C PRO A 647 28.70 -5.06 17.44
N LEU A 648 29.51 -5.11 16.41
CA LEU A 648 30.91 -5.63 16.49
C LEU A 648 31.87 -4.51 16.86
N THR A 649 31.61 -3.31 16.32
CA THR A 649 32.34 -2.07 16.62
C THR A 649 31.33 -0.93 16.77
N ARG A 650 31.84 0.31 16.92
CA ARG A 650 30.96 1.49 16.92
C ARG A 650 30.23 1.73 15.57
N THR A 651 30.78 1.22 14.49
CA THR A 651 30.28 1.46 13.13
C THR A 651 29.81 0.19 12.41
N LEU A 652 30.33 -0.98 12.79
CA LEU A 652 30.04 -2.25 12.13
C LEU A 652 29.23 -3.15 13.06
N GLY A 653 28.17 -3.75 12.51
CA GLY A 653 27.33 -4.75 13.18
C GLY A 653 27.09 -5.97 12.31
N VAL A 654 26.60 -7.02 12.94
CA VAL A 654 26.11 -8.24 12.27
C VAL A 654 24.64 -8.42 12.59
N GLU A 655 23.88 -8.92 11.63
CA GLU A 655 22.46 -9.27 11.82
C GLU A 655 22.18 -10.71 11.37
N LEU A 656 21.25 -11.34 12.07
CA LEU A 656 20.66 -12.62 11.74
C LEU A 656 19.14 -12.44 11.65
N ARG A 657 18.55 -12.83 10.53
CA ARG A 657 17.10 -12.77 10.31
C ARG A 657 16.57 -14.14 9.91
N ALA A 658 15.41 -14.51 10.43
CA ALA A 658 14.75 -15.75 10.10
C ALA A 658 13.25 -15.50 9.92
N GLU A 659 12.75 -15.72 8.71
CA GLU A 659 11.33 -15.62 8.37
C GLU A 659 10.72 -17.03 8.41
N ASN A 660 9.50 -17.14 8.95
CA ASN A 660 8.76 -18.41 9.01
C ASN A 660 9.62 -19.57 9.55
N VAL A 661 10.18 -19.41 10.74
CA VAL A 661 11.17 -20.29 11.38
C VAL A 661 10.78 -21.78 11.32
N PHE A 662 9.50 -22.08 11.48
CA PHE A 662 8.98 -23.45 11.48
C PHE A 662 8.57 -23.98 10.10
N ASP A 663 8.81 -23.20 9.02
CA ASP A 663 8.40 -23.52 7.65
C ASP A 663 6.90 -23.83 7.52
N ALA A 664 6.08 -23.11 8.28
CA ALA A 664 4.63 -23.25 8.22
C ALA A 664 4.12 -22.99 6.80
N ARG A 665 3.20 -23.82 6.33
CA ARG A 665 2.55 -23.67 5.04
C ARG A 665 1.51 -22.55 5.11
N VAL A 666 1.79 -21.43 4.45
CA VAL A 666 0.83 -20.33 4.29
C VAL A 666 0.22 -20.42 2.89
N GLU A 667 -1.02 -20.83 2.79
CA GLU A 667 -1.73 -20.92 1.51
C GLU A 667 -2.11 -19.54 1.01
N THR A 668 -1.80 -19.22 -0.25
CA THR A 668 -1.99 -17.89 -0.86
C THR A 668 -3.07 -17.86 -1.93
N GLY A 669 -3.40 -19.01 -2.50
CA GLY A 669 -4.43 -19.14 -3.52
C GLY A 669 -4.73 -20.59 -3.86
N ILE A 670 -5.93 -20.83 -4.40
CA ILE A 670 -6.36 -22.12 -4.96
C ILE A 670 -6.94 -21.85 -6.34
N SER A 671 -6.32 -22.42 -7.38
CA SER A 671 -6.81 -22.28 -8.76
C SER A 671 -8.08 -23.12 -9.01
N GLY A 672 -8.69 -22.95 -10.21
CA GLY A 672 -9.87 -23.72 -10.64
C GLY A 672 -9.67 -25.22 -10.63
N ASN A 673 -8.44 -25.72 -10.83
CA ASN A 673 -8.06 -27.14 -10.79
C ASN A 673 -7.62 -27.60 -9.39
N ALA A 674 -8.02 -26.91 -8.33
CA ALA A 674 -7.65 -27.18 -6.94
C ALA A 674 -6.12 -27.13 -6.66
N ILE A 675 -5.34 -26.50 -7.52
CA ILE A 675 -3.89 -26.31 -7.31
C ILE A 675 -3.69 -25.26 -6.24
N VAL A 676 -3.02 -25.64 -5.16
CA VAL A 676 -2.73 -24.75 -4.03
C VAL A 676 -1.37 -24.11 -4.21
N GLU A 677 -1.32 -22.79 -4.02
CA GLU A 677 -0.09 -22.00 -3.95
C GLU A 677 0.24 -21.63 -2.51
N ARG A 678 1.53 -21.58 -2.16
CA ARG A 678 2.05 -21.16 -0.84
C ARG A 678 2.85 -19.87 -0.91
N ALA A 679 2.89 -19.13 0.20
CA ALA A 679 3.80 -18.01 0.42
C ALA A 679 5.25 -18.49 0.66
N THR A 680 6.13 -17.51 0.85
CA THR A 680 7.57 -17.69 1.12
C THR A 680 7.79 -18.70 2.25
N PRO A 681 8.54 -19.80 1.97
CA PRO A 681 8.93 -20.77 2.99
C PRO A 681 9.99 -20.16 3.94
N ARG A 682 10.40 -20.94 4.97
CA ARG A 682 11.48 -20.54 5.85
C ARG A 682 12.65 -19.94 5.08
N THR A 683 13.07 -18.74 5.49
CA THR A 683 14.16 -17.98 4.89
C THR A 683 15.06 -17.46 5.99
N VAL A 684 16.34 -17.80 5.93
CA VAL A 684 17.34 -17.34 6.89
C VAL A 684 18.33 -16.43 6.18
N TRP A 685 18.73 -15.35 6.85
CA TRP A 685 19.64 -14.33 6.36
C TRP A 685 20.75 -14.07 7.37
N VAL A 686 21.95 -13.87 6.88
CA VAL A 686 23.08 -13.34 7.64
C VAL A 686 23.52 -12.06 6.96
N GLY A 687 23.65 -10.98 7.73
CA GLY A 687 23.96 -9.66 7.20
C GLY A 687 25.03 -8.92 7.98
N LEU A 688 25.61 -7.94 7.31
CA LEU A 688 26.53 -6.94 7.88
C LEU A 688 25.86 -5.58 7.76
N THR A 689 25.98 -4.77 8.80
CA THR A 689 25.47 -3.40 8.87
C THR A 689 26.61 -2.44 9.13
N LEU A 690 26.65 -1.34 8.39
CA LEU A 690 27.57 -0.21 8.57
C LEU A 690 26.79 1.03 8.92
N ARG A 691 27.17 1.74 9.99
CA ARG A 691 26.60 3.03 10.40
C ARG A 691 27.74 3.96 10.80
N THR A 692 27.81 5.13 10.17
CA THR A 692 28.86 6.11 10.49
C THR A 692 28.23 7.44 10.93
N GLY A 693 28.83 8.10 11.88
CA GLY A 693 28.73 9.48 12.29
C GLY A 693 27.52 10.07 12.74
#